data_01d72b52a7dc5bb67ce151c49902fae4
#
_entry.id   01d72b52a7dc5bb67ce151c49902fae4
#
_cell.length_a   1.000
_cell.length_b   1.000
_cell.length_c   1.000
_cell.angle_alpha   90.00
_cell.angle_beta   90.00
_cell.angle_gamma   90.00
#
_symmetry.space_group_name_H-M   'P 1'
#
loop_
_entity.id
_entity.type
_entity.pdbx_description
1 polymer ?
#
loop_
_entity_poly.entity_id
_entity_poly.type
_entity_poly.pdbx_seq_one_letter_code
_entity_poly.pdbx_strand_id
1 'polypeptide(L)'
;MCSTPADTVKKRRRTASWKIGANGPAIVAVTDYVEEKRKITSRKKNIQNLSIAIVADDLKQQGDIVSCEDDSNSSLFLASSNDVPPDKLVESWKAGIVGVGQEFKGVKEFRDALQKYAIAHRFMYRLKKNDTNRASGICAAQGCSWRIHASWDSSSQSFRIKKMNKSHTCGGESWKSAHPSKNWLVSIIKEKLRDNPHHKPKEIANSILKDFGIELNYTQVWRGIEDAREQLLGSYKEAYNQLPELCEKMVEANAGSFVKLCTAEDKRFQRLFISFHASIYGFENGCRPLLFLDTTSLKSKYHEILLTATALDGDDGIFPVAFAIVDSENDDNWQWFLEQLRSAISTSRSITFVSDREKGLKKVVLAVFHDAGYGYSIYHLMENFKKNLKGPFHGDGRGSLPGNFVAAAHAVRLDGFRMCIEQIKRVSSIAYDWVMQIEPEYWTNAAFKGERYNHITVNVAELFTNWIDEVRELPIIQKIEVLRSKMMELLHTRQIEASKWSTKLTPSKEEKLHEKTPKANGLKVLISSDTLFEVHDDLINVVDIDKWECSCLGWKATGLPCHHAIAVFNSTGRNVYDYCSGHFTADSFRLTYSESINPLSAILKPLSDGKTALESPQVLPPCTSRPPSQHREPTSTKPEGESNKRPVSCTRCKELGHNKSTCKADL
;
A
#
# COMPACT_ATOMS: atom_id res chain seq x y z
N MET A 1 -25.62 -63.63 -39.54
CA MET A 1 -25.93 -62.74 -40.68
C MET A 1 -26.24 -61.36 -40.09
N CYS A 2 -25.44 -60.34 -40.47
CA CYS A 2 -25.75 -58.90 -40.56
C CYS A 2 -26.36 -58.23 -39.34
N SER A 3 -25.98 -57.13 -38.85
CA SER A 3 -25.04 -56.02 -39.20
C SER A 3 -25.32 -54.93 -38.15
N THR A 4 -24.27 -54.23 -37.74
CA THR A 4 -24.24 -53.05 -36.90
C THR A 4 -25.04 -51.87 -37.49
N PRO A 5 -25.43 -50.81 -36.70
CA PRO A 5 -24.43 -49.79 -36.46
C PRO A 5 -24.43 -49.14 -35.07
N ALA A 6 -23.37 -48.40 -34.84
CA ALA A 6 -22.98 -47.67 -33.66
C ALA A 6 -23.90 -46.51 -33.34
N ASP A 7 -24.10 -46.27 -32.04
CA ASP A 7 -24.52 -44.97 -31.53
C ASP A 7 -23.71 -44.57 -30.30
N THR A 8 -23.14 -43.38 -30.42
CA THR A 8 -22.30 -42.68 -29.49
C THR A 8 -23.04 -42.26 -28.22
N VAL A 9 -22.76 -42.89 -27.08
CA VAL A 9 -23.25 -42.45 -25.77
C VAL A 9 -22.18 -41.63 -25.05
N LYS A 10 -22.42 -40.33 -24.93
CA LYS A 10 -21.67 -39.44 -24.08
C LYS A 10 -21.69 -39.90 -22.63
N LYS A 11 -20.54 -40.35 -22.11
CA LYS A 11 -20.32 -40.62 -20.70
C LYS A 11 -20.41 -39.31 -19.90
N ARG A 12 -21.53 -39.09 -19.23
CA ARG A 12 -21.65 -38.18 -18.08
C ARG A 12 -20.80 -38.76 -16.93
N ARG A 13 -19.73 -38.11 -16.57
CA ARG A 13 -19.03 -38.38 -15.31
C ARG A 13 -19.94 -38.02 -14.15
N ARG A 14 -20.47 -39.01 -13.45
CA ARG A 14 -21.05 -38.86 -12.11
C ARG A 14 -19.88 -38.62 -11.17
N THR A 15 -19.80 -37.41 -10.62
CA THR A 15 -18.98 -37.11 -9.44
C THR A 15 -19.63 -37.82 -8.25
N ALA A 16 -18.96 -38.82 -7.72
CA ALA A 16 -19.37 -39.43 -6.46
C ALA A 16 -19.14 -38.39 -5.35
N SER A 17 -20.24 -37.89 -4.79
CA SER A 17 -20.21 -37.12 -3.55
C SER A 17 -19.99 -38.11 -2.40
N TRP A 18 -18.76 -38.10 -1.86
CA TRP A 18 -18.53 -38.74 -0.57
C TRP A 18 -19.14 -37.84 0.51
N LYS A 19 -20.28 -38.30 1.06
CA LYS A 19 -20.76 -37.80 2.35
C LYS A 19 -19.79 -38.30 3.42
N ILE A 20 -18.79 -37.52 3.77
CA ILE A 20 -18.03 -37.71 5.00
C ILE A 20 -18.89 -37.10 6.10
N GLY A 21 -19.21 -37.94 7.10
CA GLY A 21 -20.06 -37.56 8.23
C GLY A 21 -19.56 -36.28 8.89
N ALA A 22 -20.49 -35.38 9.11
CA ALA A 22 -20.25 -34.16 9.88
C ALA A 22 -19.93 -34.58 11.31
N ASN A 23 -18.70 -34.37 11.73
CA ASN A 23 -18.34 -34.12 13.14
C ASN A 23 -16.86 -33.83 13.26
N GLY A 24 -16.55 -32.54 13.20
CA GLY A 24 -15.25 -32.00 13.56
C GLY A 24 -15.19 -30.46 13.36
N PRO A 25 -14.72 -29.71 14.35
CA PRO A 25 -14.69 -28.22 14.30
C PRO A 25 -13.82 -27.64 13.17
N ALA A 26 -13.04 -28.48 12.50
CA ALA A 26 -12.15 -28.05 11.40
C ALA A 26 -12.88 -27.66 10.09
N ILE A 27 -14.09 -28.22 9.84
CA ILE A 27 -14.85 -27.94 8.60
C ILE A 27 -15.54 -26.58 8.67
N VAL A 28 -16.00 -26.19 9.86
CA VAL A 28 -16.68 -24.90 10.09
C VAL A 28 -15.68 -23.73 9.93
N ALA A 29 -14.45 -23.88 10.44
CA ALA A 29 -13.43 -22.84 10.33
C ALA A 29 -12.96 -22.58 8.87
N VAL A 30 -12.96 -23.60 8.01
CA VAL A 30 -12.55 -23.47 6.60
C VAL A 30 -13.66 -22.85 5.74
N THR A 31 -14.92 -23.14 6.04
CA THR A 31 -16.04 -22.51 5.34
C THR A 31 -16.18 -21.05 5.67
N ASP A 32 -16.00 -20.67 6.95
CA ASP A 32 -16.02 -19.26 7.37
C ASP A 32 -14.88 -18.45 6.76
N TYR A 33 -13.68 -19.02 6.65
CA TYR A 33 -12.53 -18.35 5.99
C TYR A 33 -12.77 -18.08 4.49
N VAL A 34 -13.36 -19.03 3.76
CA VAL A 34 -13.65 -18.85 2.32
C VAL A 34 -14.80 -17.87 2.12
N GLU A 35 -15.78 -17.87 3.03
CA GLU A 35 -16.92 -16.95 2.99
C GLU A 35 -16.51 -15.52 3.39
N GLU A 36 -15.62 -15.36 4.38
CA GLU A 36 -15.07 -14.08 4.77
C GLU A 36 -14.24 -13.42 3.64
N LYS A 37 -13.44 -14.19 2.89
CA LYS A 37 -12.77 -13.69 1.67
C LYS A 37 -13.76 -13.28 0.57
N ARG A 38 -14.85 -13.97 0.38
CA ARG A 38 -15.89 -13.60 -0.59
C ARG A 38 -16.63 -12.33 -0.15
N LYS A 39 -16.94 -12.17 1.14
CA LYS A 39 -17.57 -10.96 1.70
C LYS A 39 -16.62 -9.75 1.63
N ILE A 40 -15.32 -9.91 1.90
CA ILE A 40 -14.31 -8.84 1.79
C ILE A 40 -14.12 -8.40 0.33
N THR A 41 -14.10 -9.32 -0.63
CA THR A 41 -13.99 -8.99 -2.06
C THR A 41 -15.25 -8.35 -2.63
N SER A 42 -16.44 -8.72 -2.15
CA SER A 42 -17.69 -8.07 -2.54
C SER A 42 -17.86 -6.69 -1.91
N ARG A 43 -17.44 -6.50 -0.64
CA ARG A 43 -17.38 -5.16 0.00
C ARG A 43 -16.36 -4.23 -0.68
N LYS A 44 -15.18 -4.72 -1.13
CA LYS A 44 -14.25 -3.91 -1.92
C LYS A 44 -14.86 -3.38 -3.22
N LYS A 45 -15.69 -4.17 -3.91
CA LYS A 45 -16.41 -3.72 -5.11
C LYS A 45 -17.52 -2.72 -4.78
N ASN A 46 -18.23 -2.87 -3.66
CA ASN A 46 -19.30 -1.96 -3.26
C ASN A 46 -18.76 -0.63 -2.73
N ILE A 47 -17.64 -0.61 -2.00
CA ILE A 47 -17.02 0.62 -1.50
C ILE A 47 -16.47 1.45 -2.68
N GLN A 48 -15.87 0.83 -3.69
CA GLN A 48 -15.46 1.53 -4.91
C GLN A 48 -16.65 2.05 -5.73
N ASN A 49 -17.77 1.31 -5.75
CA ASN A 49 -18.97 1.74 -6.48
C ASN A 49 -19.82 2.77 -5.69
N LEU A 50 -19.80 2.73 -4.36
CA LEU A 50 -20.48 3.77 -3.54
C LEU A 50 -19.76 5.12 -3.60
N SER A 51 -18.43 5.13 -3.61
CA SER A 51 -17.66 6.38 -3.75
C SER A 51 -17.90 7.09 -5.10
N ILE A 52 -18.28 6.34 -6.14
CA ILE A 52 -18.60 6.87 -7.48
C ILE A 52 -20.09 7.21 -7.61
N ALA A 53 -20.98 6.51 -6.90
CA ALA A 53 -22.44 6.71 -7.01
C ALA A 53 -22.96 7.89 -6.18
N ILE A 54 -22.36 8.17 -5.02
CA ILE A 54 -22.80 9.29 -4.14
C ILE A 54 -22.48 10.66 -4.76
N VAL A 55 -21.49 10.75 -5.64
CA VAL A 55 -21.15 12.01 -6.34
C VAL A 55 -22.04 12.25 -7.58
N ALA A 56 -22.76 11.23 -8.07
CA ALA A 56 -23.53 11.35 -9.31
C ALA A 56 -25.04 11.64 -9.11
N ASP A 57 -25.62 11.34 -7.95
CA ASP A 57 -27.07 11.48 -7.71
C ASP A 57 -27.48 12.78 -7.01
N ASP A 58 -26.58 13.47 -6.28
CA ASP A 58 -26.88 14.73 -5.60
C ASP A 58 -26.83 15.97 -6.54
N LEU A 59 -26.50 15.81 -7.81
CA LEU A 59 -26.43 16.92 -8.78
C LEU A 59 -27.64 17.04 -9.70
N LYS A 60 -28.75 16.30 -9.45
CA LYS A 60 -29.94 16.33 -10.34
C LYS A 60 -31.22 16.93 -9.74
N GLN A 61 -31.19 17.41 -8.52
CA GLN A 61 -32.37 18.13 -7.99
C GLN A 61 -31.92 19.35 -7.18
N GLN A 62 -31.80 20.46 -7.85
CA GLN A 62 -32.29 21.80 -7.43
C GLN A 62 -31.79 22.84 -8.43
N GLY A 63 -32.72 23.37 -9.18
CA GLY A 63 -32.53 24.58 -9.96
C GLY A 63 -32.67 25.84 -9.07
N ASP A 64 -31.97 26.89 -9.52
CA ASP A 64 -32.08 28.29 -9.15
C ASP A 64 -31.86 28.67 -7.69
N ILE A 65 -30.66 29.26 -7.41
CA ILE A 65 -30.53 30.52 -6.64
C ILE A 65 -29.09 31.06 -6.78
N VAL A 66 -29.01 32.24 -7.39
CA VAL A 66 -28.14 33.42 -7.14
C VAL A 66 -26.70 33.19 -6.65
N SER A 67 -25.79 33.70 -7.47
CA SER A 67 -24.37 33.96 -7.25
C SER A 67 -24.04 34.67 -5.95
N CYS A 68 -23.13 34.11 -5.18
CA CYS A 68 -22.16 34.87 -4.37
C CYS A 68 -20.81 34.14 -4.49
N GLU A 69 -19.83 34.87 -5.00
CA GLU A 69 -18.44 34.49 -5.05
C GLU A 69 -17.88 34.45 -3.62
N ASP A 70 -17.36 33.33 -3.18
CA ASP A 70 -16.39 33.25 -2.11
C ASP A 70 -15.38 32.15 -2.42
N ASP A 71 -14.16 32.63 -2.66
CA ASP A 71 -12.95 31.83 -2.84
C ASP A 71 -12.61 31.03 -1.58
N SER A 72 -12.73 29.72 -1.63
CA SER A 72 -12.00 28.83 -0.74
C SER A 72 -11.45 27.64 -1.51
N ASN A 73 -10.22 27.80 -1.90
CA ASN A 73 -9.39 26.92 -2.69
C ASN A 73 -8.83 25.81 -1.81
N SER A 74 -9.47 24.66 -1.76
CA SER A 74 -8.95 23.43 -1.16
C SER A 74 -8.98 22.30 -2.16
N SER A 75 -8.04 22.32 -3.08
CA SER A 75 -7.51 21.12 -3.71
C SER A 75 -6.11 21.41 -4.25
N LEU A 76 -5.12 20.67 -3.78
CA LEU A 76 -3.71 20.79 -4.16
C LEU A 76 -3.43 20.51 -5.64
N PHE A 77 -4.48 20.21 -6.43
CA PHE A 77 -4.41 19.90 -7.86
C PHE A 77 -5.63 20.43 -8.64
N LEU A 78 -6.07 21.67 -8.40
CA LEU A 78 -7.11 22.26 -9.24
C LEU A 78 -6.53 23.13 -10.34
N ALA A 79 -6.64 22.56 -11.50
CA ALA A 79 -7.18 23.12 -12.75
C ALA A 79 -6.66 24.48 -13.19
N SER A 80 -5.67 24.42 -14.04
CA SER A 80 -5.69 25.26 -15.24
C SER A 80 -5.85 24.31 -16.43
N SER A 81 -7.08 24.01 -16.77
CA SER A 81 -7.46 23.17 -17.89
C SER A 81 -7.28 23.94 -19.19
N ASN A 82 -6.12 23.74 -19.81
CA ASN A 82 -6.03 23.75 -21.26
C ASN A 82 -5.79 22.29 -21.68
N ASP A 83 -6.80 21.44 -21.50
CA ASP A 83 -6.85 20.08 -22.01
C ASP A 83 -6.96 20.11 -23.54
N VAL A 84 -5.83 20.31 -24.20
CA VAL A 84 -5.71 20.09 -25.63
C VAL A 84 -5.52 18.58 -25.82
N PRO A 85 -6.48 17.86 -26.45
CA PRO A 85 -6.33 16.44 -26.73
C PRO A 85 -4.98 16.16 -27.40
N PRO A 86 -4.33 15.01 -27.15
CA PRO A 86 -3.02 14.66 -27.71
C PRO A 86 -2.95 14.86 -29.24
N ASP A 87 -4.02 14.56 -29.96
CA ASP A 87 -4.11 14.75 -31.39
C ASP A 87 -4.05 16.24 -31.80
N LYS A 88 -4.74 17.10 -31.06
CA LYS A 88 -4.69 18.56 -31.28
C LYS A 88 -3.33 19.14 -30.94
N LEU A 89 -2.69 18.59 -29.90
CA LEU A 89 -1.33 18.95 -29.48
C LEU A 89 -0.32 18.60 -30.58
N VAL A 90 -0.38 17.39 -31.12
CA VAL A 90 0.48 16.92 -32.21
C VAL A 90 0.24 17.77 -33.47
N GLU A 91 -1.01 18.11 -33.81
CA GLU A 91 -1.30 19.01 -34.93
C GLU A 91 -0.73 20.42 -34.74
N SER A 92 -0.83 20.97 -33.53
CA SER A 92 -0.19 22.28 -33.22
C SER A 92 1.32 22.23 -33.37
N TRP A 93 1.97 21.10 -33.01
CA TRP A 93 3.41 20.92 -33.21
C TRP A 93 3.81 20.76 -34.67
N LYS A 94 2.95 20.14 -35.51
CA LYS A 94 3.15 20.11 -36.99
C LYS A 94 3.16 21.51 -37.58
N ALA A 95 2.28 22.38 -37.08
CA ALA A 95 2.21 23.77 -37.50
C ALA A 95 3.32 24.67 -36.87
N GLY A 96 4.02 24.17 -35.83
CA GLY A 96 4.99 24.95 -35.04
C GLY A 96 6.22 25.45 -35.82
N ILE A 97 6.55 24.84 -36.98
CA ILE A 97 7.55 25.32 -37.92
C ILE A 97 6.93 25.53 -39.29
N VAL A 98 6.70 26.79 -39.64
CA VAL A 98 6.07 27.19 -40.91
C VAL A 98 7.09 27.23 -42.02
N GLY A 99 8.31 27.69 -41.80
CA GLY A 99 9.36 27.72 -42.82
C GLY A 99 10.32 28.87 -42.72
N VAL A 100 10.96 29.18 -43.85
CA VAL A 100 11.96 30.27 -43.96
C VAL A 100 11.29 31.61 -43.62
N GLY A 101 12.01 32.43 -42.81
CA GLY A 101 11.54 33.73 -42.35
C GLY A 101 10.88 33.69 -40.97
N GLN A 102 10.48 32.53 -40.44
CA GLN A 102 9.89 32.42 -39.11
C GLN A 102 10.89 32.82 -38.01
N GLU A 103 10.40 33.56 -37.04
CA GLU A 103 11.16 34.14 -35.93
C GLU A 103 10.84 33.49 -34.58
N PHE A 104 11.82 33.43 -33.72
CA PHE A 104 11.79 32.93 -32.34
C PHE A 104 12.50 33.91 -31.42
N LYS A 105 12.13 33.96 -30.14
CA LYS A 105 12.80 34.83 -29.15
C LYS A 105 14.27 34.47 -28.95
N GLY A 106 14.67 33.24 -29.29
CA GLY A 106 16.05 32.79 -29.15
C GLY A 106 16.25 31.34 -29.56
N VAL A 107 17.49 30.89 -29.49
CA VAL A 107 17.90 29.55 -29.90
C VAL A 107 17.20 28.44 -29.09
N LYS A 108 16.87 28.73 -27.82
CA LYS A 108 16.21 27.74 -26.93
C LYS A 108 14.78 27.46 -27.41
N GLU A 109 14.01 28.49 -27.73
CA GLU A 109 12.65 28.36 -28.26
C GLU A 109 12.65 27.67 -29.63
N PHE A 110 13.59 28.04 -30.51
CA PHE A 110 13.75 27.34 -31.80
C PHE A 110 14.04 25.86 -31.64
N ARG A 111 14.92 25.47 -30.70
CA ARG A 111 15.25 24.04 -30.45
C ARG A 111 14.05 23.27 -29.92
N ASP A 112 13.26 23.88 -29.04
CA ASP A 112 12.04 23.29 -28.52
C ASP A 112 11.00 23.09 -29.63
N ALA A 113 10.77 24.13 -30.46
CA ALA A 113 9.88 24.03 -31.62
C ALA A 113 10.37 22.97 -32.62
N LEU A 114 11.68 22.90 -32.90
CA LEU A 114 12.27 21.91 -33.78
C LEU A 114 12.07 20.48 -33.26
N GLN A 115 12.24 20.27 -31.97
CA GLN A 115 12.03 18.97 -31.35
C GLN A 115 10.56 18.55 -31.44
N LYS A 116 9.62 19.42 -31.09
CA LYS A 116 8.18 19.18 -31.18
C LYS A 116 7.77 18.89 -32.64
N TYR A 117 8.28 19.66 -33.59
CA TYR A 117 8.07 19.42 -35.00
C TYR A 117 8.56 18.06 -35.48
N ALA A 118 9.78 17.66 -35.07
CA ALA A 118 10.34 16.36 -35.42
C ALA A 118 9.54 15.19 -34.82
N ILE A 119 9.04 15.36 -33.59
CA ILE A 119 8.16 14.38 -32.92
C ILE A 119 6.84 14.26 -33.68
N ALA A 120 6.20 15.38 -34.01
CA ALA A 120 4.91 15.39 -34.71
C ALA A 120 4.98 14.80 -36.13
N HIS A 121 6.12 14.98 -36.80
CA HIS A 121 6.40 14.41 -38.12
C HIS A 121 7.11 13.04 -38.10
N ARG A 122 7.35 12.46 -36.90
CA ARG A 122 7.92 11.12 -36.71
C ARG A 122 9.25 10.90 -37.42
N PHE A 123 10.21 11.84 -37.28
CA PHE A 123 11.57 11.67 -37.80
C PHE A 123 12.62 12.07 -36.78
N MET A 124 13.81 11.48 -36.89
CA MET A 124 14.98 11.82 -36.07
C MET A 124 15.84 12.84 -36.79
N TYR A 125 16.38 13.81 -36.03
CA TYR A 125 17.34 14.78 -36.55
C TYR A 125 18.59 14.84 -35.67
N ARG A 126 19.67 15.35 -36.25
CA ARG A 126 20.90 15.68 -35.54
C ARG A 126 21.31 17.11 -35.85
N LEU A 127 21.80 17.82 -34.82
CA LEU A 127 22.30 19.18 -34.99
C LEU A 127 23.77 19.13 -35.45
N LYS A 128 24.06 19.77 -36.58
CA LYS A 128 25.45 19.96 -37.10
C LYS A 128 26.11 21.18 -36.51
N LYS A 129 25.35 22.28 -36.31
CA LYS A 129 25.75 23.49 -35.61
C LYS A 129 24.76 23.73 -34.49
N ASN A 130 25.24 24.08 -33.32
CA ASN A 130 24.40 24.16 -32.11
C ASN A 130 25.03 25.13 -31.09
N ASP A 131 25.21 26.37 -31.50
CA ASP A 131 25.69 27.46 -30.63
C ASP A 131 24.56 28.44 -30.28
N THR A 132 24.86 29.52 -29.56
CA THR A 132 23.86 30.53 -29.18
C THR A 132 23.34 31.34 -30.37
N ASN A 133 24.16 31.49 -31.40
CA ASN A 133 23.88 32.35 -32.56
C ASN A 133 23.41 31.55 -33.78
N ARG A 134 23.64 30.23 -33.82
CA ARG A 134 23.33 29.41 -35.00
C ARG A 134 22.88 28.00 -34.57
N ALA A 135 21.86 27.50 -35.24
CA ALA A 135 21.42 26.10 -35.16
C ALA A 135 21.15 25.53 -36.55
N SER A 136 21.76 24.40 -36.86
CA SER A 136 21.52 23.71 -38.14
C SER A 136 21.18 22.23 -37.87
N GLY A 137 19.99 21.79 -38.27
CA GLY A 137 19.54 20.43 -38.19
C GLY A 137 19.52 19.72 -39.53
N ILE A 138 19.83 18.44 -39.57
CA ILE A 138 19.66 17.53 -40.69
C ILE A 138 18.96 16.27 -40.23
N CYS A 139 18.19 15.61 -41.11
CA CYS A 139 17.64 14.30 -40.83
C CYS A 139 18.74 13.32 -40.41
N ALA A 140 18.47 12.46 -39.41
CA ALA A 140 19.43 11.46 -38.94
C ALA A 140 19.64 10.32 -39.98
N ALA A 141 18.66 10.07 -40.82
CA ALA A 141 18.78 9.07 -41.89
C ALA A 141 19.81 9.51 -42.93
N GLN A 142 20.67 8.59 -43.34
CA GLN A 142 21.75 8.83 -44.28
C GLN A 142 21.16 9.17 -45.68
N GLY A 143 21.66 10.24 -46.29
CA GLY A 143 21.21 10.66 -47.63
C GLY A 143 19.88 11.40 -47.67
N CYS A 144 19.19 11.60 -46.56
CA CYS A 144 17.92 12.32 -46.53
C CYS A 144 18.12 13.82 -46.82
N SER A 145 17.26 14.38 -47.64
CA SER A 145 17.31 15.78 -48.10
C SER A 145 16.85 16.80 -47.07
N TRP A 146 16.14 16.39 -46.02
CA TRP A 146 15.61 17.28 -44.99
C TRP A 146 16.70 18.00 -44.23
N ARG A 147 16.61 19.32 -44.17
CA ARG A 147 17.54 20.18 -43.44
C ARG A 147 16.91 21.49 -43.02
N ILE A 148 17.35 22.05 -41.89
CA ILE A 148 16.93 23.38 -41.41
C ILE A 148 18.16 24.13 -40.92
N HIS A 149 18.18 25.44 -41.15
CA HIS A 149 19.20 26.34 -40.62
C HIS A 149 18.56 27.63 -40.13
N ALA A 150 18.83 27.97 -38.85
CA ALA A 150 18.38 29.21 -38.25
C ALA A 150 19.57 29.89 -37.57
N SER A 151 19.54 31.23 -37.54
CA SER A 151 20.54 32.02 -36.90
C SER A 151 19.95 33.29 -36.30
N TRP A 152 20.69 33.87 -35.36
CA TRP A 152 20.38 35.19 -34.79
C TRP A 152 20.39 36.24 -35.89
N ASP A 153 19.41 37.13 -35.87
CA ASP A 153 19.29 38.25 -36.76
C ASP A 153 19.30 39.54 -35.95
N SER A 154 20.38 40.29 -36.05
CA SER A 154 20.59 41.52 -35.26
C SER A 154 19.64 42.64 -35.67
N SER A 155 19.11 42.63 -36.89
CA SER A 155 18.16 43.62 -37.37
C SER A 155 16.75 43.47 -36.76
N SER A 156 16.30 42.24 -36.57
CA SER A 156 14.99 41.94 -35.96
C SER A 156 15.10 41.54 -34.49
N GLN A 157 16.30 41.47 -33.92
CA GLN A 157 16.53 41.00 -32.54
C GLN A 157 15.87 39.66 -32.26
N SER A 158 15.90 38.76 -33.25
CA SER A 158 15.20 37.47 -33.22
C SER A 158 16.05 36.35 -33.79
N PHE A 159 15.72 35.12 -33.43
CA PHE A 159 16.34 33.92 -33.99
C PHE A 159 15.49 33.43 -35.17
N ARG A 160 16.00 33.62 -36.41
CA ARG A 160 15.21 33.45 -37.64
C ARG A 160 15.65 32.23 -38.44
N ILE A 161 14.66 31.48 -39.00
CA ILE A 161 14.94 30.41 -39.98
C ILE A 161 15.39 31.02 -41.29
N LYS A 162 16.65 30.81 -41.66
CA LYS A 162 17.27 31.36 -42.88
C LYS A 162 17.16 30.39 -44.09
N LYS A 163 17.17 29.04 -43.83
CA LYS A 163 17.07 28.00 -44.86
C LYS A 163 16.34 26.79 -44.33
N MET A 164 15.45 26.21 -45.15
CA MET A 164 14.74 24.97 -44.82
C MET A 164 14.43 24.18 -46.10
N ASN A 165 14.68 22.86 -46.04
CA ASN A 165 14.10 21.89 -46.95
C ASN A 165 13.22 20.95 -46.18
N LYS A 166 11.90 20.96 -46.44
CA LYS A 166 10.89 20.17 -45.72
C LYS A 166 10.77 18.73 -46.21
N SER A 167 11.26 18.42 -47.40
CA SER A 167 11.09 17.11 -47.98
C SER A 167 12.02 16.07 -47.37
N HIS A 168 11.45 14.97 -46.92
CA HIS A 168 12.17 13.78 -46.53
C HIS A 168 12.25 12.78 -47.68
N THR A 169 13.40 12.16 -47.85
CA THR A 169 13.63 11.06 -48.77
C THR A 169 13.87 9.71 -48.06
N CYS A 170 13.65 9.68 -46.76
CA CYS A 170 13.76 8.49 -45.91
C CYS A 170 12.39 8.00 -45.45
N GLY A 171 12.22 6.70 -45.29
CA GLY A 171 10.95 6.07 -44.90
C GLY A 171 10.56 6.20 -43.41
N GLY A 172 11.31 6.94 -42.57
CA GLY A 172 10.98 7.16 -41.15
C GLY A 172 11.13 5.93 -40.22
N GLU A 173 11.76 4.86 -40.68
CA GLU A 173 11.80 3.57 -39.98
C GLU A 173 12.50 3.59 -38.61
N SER A 174 13.36 4.56 -38.33
CA SER A 174 14.13 4.65 -37.10
C SER A 174 13.42 5.39 -35.94
N TRP A 175 12.17 5.83 -36.16
CA TRP A 175 11.45 6.70 -35.20
C TRP A 175 11.19 6.05 -33.84
N LYS A 176 10.89 4.74 -33.77
CA LYS A 176 10.58 4.04 -32.50
C LYS A 176 11.72 4.11 -31.47
N SER A 177 12.94 4.20 -31.92
CA SER A 177 14.14 4.34 -31.07
C SER A 177 14.59 5.79 -30.88
N ALA A 178 13.73 6.76 -31.15
CA ALA A 178 14.03 8.17 -30.94
C ALA A 178 14.26 8.45 -29.43
N HIS A 179 15.30 9.19 -29.13
CA HIS A 179 15.58 9.64 -27.77
C HIS A 179 15.14 11.10 -27.63
N PRO A 180 13.95 11.37 -27.06
CA PRO A 180 13.50 12.74 -26.83
C PRO A 180 14.42 13.41 -25.78
N SER A 181 14.48 14.75 -25.81
CA SER A 181 15.22 15.46 -24.79
C SER A 181 14.60 15.28 -23.41
N LYS A 182 15.43 15.31 -22.36
CA LYS A 182 14.97 15.24 -20.99
C LYS A 182 13.87 16.29 -20.69
N ASN A 183 14.07 17.54 -21.16
CA ASN A 183 13.11 18.61 -20.92
C ASN A 183 11.74 18.36 -21.55
N TRP A 184 11.71 17.85 -22.79
CA TRP A 184 10.46 17.48 -23.43
C TRP A 184 9.73 16.34 -22.67
N LEU A 185 10.48 15.29 -22.31
CA LEU A 185 9.93 14.17 -21.56
C LEU A 185 9.33 14.63 -20.23
N VAL A 186 10.06 15.44 -19.47
CA VAL A 186 9.59 16.01 -18.21
C VAL A 186 8.35 16.87 -18.41
N SER A 187 8.29 17.70 -19.48
CA SER A 187 7.11 18.53 -19.73
C SER A 187 5.84 17.71 -20.00
N ILE A 188 5.95 16.64 -20.80
CA ILE A 188 4.83 15.74 -21.08
C ILE A 188 4.41 14.96 -19.80
N ILE A 189 5.38 14.48 -19.03
CA ILE A 189 5.09 13.78 -17.78
C ILE A 189 4.42 14.71 -16.77
N LYS A 190 4.82 15.98 -16.69
CA LYS A 190 4.18 16.98 -15.81
C LYS A 190 2.69 17.12 -16.08
N GLU A 191 2.30 17.22 -17.36
CA GLU A 191 0.90 17.31 -17.73
C GLU A 191 0.14 16.06 -17.28
N LYS A 192 0.67 14.87 -17.58
CA LYS A 192 0.05 13.60 -17.16
C LYS A 192 -0.04 13.44 -15.63
N LEU A 193 0.94 13.93 -14.87
CA LEU A 193 0.91 13.91 -13.40
C LEU A 193 -0.05 14.95 -12.80
N ARG A 194 -0.38 16.03 -13.52
CA ARG A 194 -1.45 16.95 -13.10
C ARG A 194 -2.82 16.31 -13.23
N ASP A 195 -3.05 15.57 -14.35
CA ASP A 195 -4.31 14.85 -14.56
C ASP A 195 -4.48 13.69 -13.58
N ASN A 196 -3.41 12.94 -13.32
CA ASN A 196 -3.39 11.86 -12.35
C ASN A 196 -2.00 11.75 -11.69
N PRO A 197 -1.84 12.25 -10.44
CA PRO A 197 -0.57 12.21 -9.70
C PRO A 197 -0.02 10.82 -9.45
N HIS A 198 -0.89 9.78 -9.53
CA HIS A 198 -0.57 8.39 -9.19
C HIS A 198 -0.23 7.52 -10.39
N HIS A 199 -0.09 8.10 -11.58
CA HIS A 199 0.31 7.35 -12.76
C HIS A 199 1.60 6.56 -12.56
N LYS A 200 1.53 5.26 -12.84
CA LYS A 200 2.70 4.36 -12.76
C LYS A 200 3.63 4.56 -13.97
N PRO A 201 4.94 4.35 -13.82
CA PRO A 201 5.90 4.50 -14.93
C PRO A 201 5.50 3.72 -16.19
N LYS A 202 4.94 2.52 -16.04
CA LYS A 202 4.47 1.68 -17.15
C LYS A 202 3.27 2.30 -17.89
N GLU A 203 2.37 2.92 -17.17
CA GLU A 203 1.18 3.59 -17.74
C GLU A 203 1.59 4.81 -18.55
N ILE A 204 2.49 5.64 -17.98
CA ILE A 204 3.06 6.81 -18.68
C ILE A 204 3.84 6.37 -19.92
N ALA A 205 4.67 5.31 -19.84
CA ALA A 205 5.38 4.77 -20.98
C ALA A 205 4.43 4.35 -22.10
N ASN A 206 3.37 3.62 -21.77
CA ASN A 206 2.34 3.17 -22.71
C ASN A 206 1.57 4.34 -23.33
N SER A 207 1.24 5.36 -22.53
CA SER A 207 0.56 6.55 -23.03
C SER A 207 1.46 7.33 -24.00
N ILE A 208 2.75 7.54 -23.68
CA ILE A 208 3.70 8.21 -24.57
C ILE A 208 3.90 7.41 -25.87
N LEU A 209 3.96 6.07 -25.77
CA LEU A 209 4.02 5.22 -26.97
C LEU A 209 2.77 5.38 -27.84
N LYS A 210 1.58 5.41 -27.24
CA LYS A 210 0.31 5.60 -27.93
C LYS A 210 0.22 6.98 -28.56
N ASP A 211 0.51 8.04 -27.82
CA ASP A 211 0.30 9.43 -28.21
C ASP A 211 1.36 9.89 -29.24
N PHE A 212 2.63 9.49 -29.04
CA PHE A 212 3.77 10.00 -29.81
C PHE A 212 4.53 8.92 -30.58
N GLY A 213 4.24 7.63 -30.39
CA GLY A 213 4.93 6.52 -31.04
C GLY A 213 6.37 6.30 -30.56
N ILE A 214 6.74 6.84 -29.40
CA ILE A 214 8.10 6.75 -28.81
C ILE A 214 8.12 5.67 -27.74
N GLU A 215 9.01 4.70 -27.91
CA GLU A 215 9.24 3.64 -26.94
C GLU A 215 10.28 4.11 -25.90
N LEU A 216 9.91 4.14 -24.64
CA LEU A 216 10.75 4.55 -23.51
C LEU A 216 10.99 3.38 -22.57
N ASN A 217 12.23 3.25 -22.09
CA ASN A 217 12.52 2.26 -21.06
C ASN A 217 12.06 2.76 -19.68
N TYR A 218 11.86 1.81 -18.76
CA TYR A 218 11.38 2.09 -17.40
C TYR A 218 12.21 3.16 -16.69
N THR A 219 13.55 3.09 -16.79
CA THR A 219 14.46 4.01 -16.11
C THR A 219 14.33 5.45 -16.62
N GLN A 220 14.11 5.63 -17.93
CA GLN A 220 13.91 6.97 -18.52
C GLN A 220 12.62 7.61 -18.00
N VAL A 221 11.52 6.84 -18.00
CA VAL A 221 10.23 7.32 -17.52
C VAL A 221 10.28 7.58 -16.01
N TRP A 222 10.86 6.67 -15.23
CA TRP A 222 11.01 6.84 -13.79
C TRP A 222 11.78 8.12 -13.43
N ARG A 223 12.94 8.36 -14.09
CA ARG A 223 13.70 9.61 -13.90
C ARG A 223 12.91 10.84 -14.33
N GLY A 224 12.16 10.72 -15.43
CA GLY A 224 11.29 11.79 -15.91
C GLY A 224 10.18 12.14 -14.91
N ILE A 225 9.61 11.14 -14.24
CA ILE A 225 8.60 11.31 -13.18
C ILE A 225 9.22 12.04 -11.98
N GLU A 226 10.40 11.62 -11.53
CA GLU A 226 11.07 12.26 -10.39
C GLU A 226 11.39 13.75 -10.69
N ASP A 227 11.94 14.04 -11.88
CA ASP A 227 12.20 15.42 -12.30
C ASP A 227 10.90 16.24 -12.46
N ALA A 228 9.81 15.61 -12.94
CA ALA A 228 8.53 16.28 -13.10
C ALA A 228 7.87 16.58 -11.74
N ARG A 229 7.94 15.64 -10.81
CA ARG A 229 7.49 15.84 -9.43
C ARG A 229 8.28 16.93 -8.73
N GLU A 230 9.62 16.96 -8.86
CA GLU A 230 10.45 18.01 -8.30
C GLU A 230 10.07 19.40 -8.85
N GLN A 231 9.69 19.50 -10.13
CA GLN A 231 9.21 20.75 -10.72
C GLN A 231 7.78 21.13 -10.34
N LEU A 232 6.92 20.17 -10.00
CA LEU A 232 5.53 20.40 -9.60
C LEU A 232 5.40 20.67 -8.10
N LEU A 233 6.14 19.93 -7.29
CA LEU A 233 5.98 19.85 -5.83
C LEU A 233 7.12 20.56 -5.08
N GLY A 234 8.11 21.09 -5.80
CA GLY A 234 9.30 21.71 -5.22
C GLY A 234 10.46 20.75 -5.01
N SER A 235 11.59 21.29 -4.59
CA SER A 235 12.80 20.52 -4.37
C SER A 235 12.65 19.54 -3.22
N TYR A 236 12.95 18.26 -3.45
CA TYR A 236 13.01 17.26 -2.38
C TYR A 236 13.94 17.66 -1.23
N LYS A 237 15.02 18.37 -1.53
CA LYS A 237 15.94 18.88 -0.51
C LYS A 237 15.30 19.97 0.33
N GLU A 238 14.59 20.88 -0.30
CA GLU A 238 13.91 21.98 0.37
C GLU A 238 12.76 21.51 1.27
N ALA A 239 12.09 20.42 0.86
CA ALA A 239 11.04 19.82 1.65
C ALA A 239 11.51 19.39 3.06
N TYR A 240 12.76 18.93 3.21
CA TYR A 240 13.29 18.60 4.54
C TYR A 240 13.53 19.82 5.41
N ASN A 241 13.92 20.96 4.82
CA ASN A 241 14.10 22.21 5.56
C ASN A 241 12.80 22.74 6.16
N GLN A 242 11.65 22.38 5.59
CA GLN A 242 10.32 22.82 6.04
C GLN A 242 9.74 21.92 7.15
N LEU A 243 10.37 20.76 7.46
CA LEU A 243 9.88 19.84 8.47
C LEU A 243 9.73 20.45 9.87
N PRO A 244 10.68 21.26 10.39
CA PRO A 244 10.51 21.87 11.71
C PRO A 244 9.24 22.74 11.78
N GLU A 245 9.02 23.62 10.80
CA GLU A 245 7.86 24.49 10.73
C GLU A 245 6.55 23.67 10.60
N LEU A 246 6.55 22.61 9.78
CA LEU A 246 5.42 21.72 9.66
C LEU A 246 5.08 21.05 10.98
N CYS A 247 6.08 20.55 11.72
CA CYS A 247 5.89 19.91 13.01
C CYS A 247 5.28 20.87 14.05
N GLU A 248 5.76 22.11 14.11
CA GLU A 248 5.22 23.16 14.98
C GLU A 248 3.75 23.44 14.65
N LYS A 249 3.42 23.71 13.38
CA LYS A 249 2.05 23.95 12.92
C LYS A 249 1.11 22.78 13.18
N MET A 250 1.60 21.53 13.05
CA MET A 250 0.78 20.35 13.37
C MET A 250 0.37 20.31 14.84
N VAL A 251 1.32 20.60 15.74
CA VAL A 251 1.05 20.64 17.19
C VAL A 251 0.16 21.81 17.56
N GLU A 252 0.38 22.99 16.98
CA GLU A 252 -0.46 24.18 17.19
C GLU A 252 -1.90 23.94 16.77
N ALA A 253 -2.12 23.39 15.57
CA ALA A 253 -3.46 23.14 15.05
C ALA A 253 -4.17 21.97 15.75
N ASN A 254 -3.41 21.00 16.27
CA ASN A 254 -3.91 19.77 16.89
C ASN A 254 -3.27 19.61 18.28
N ALA A 255 -3.69 20.45 19.22
CA ALA A 255 -3.20 20.42 20.59
C ALA A 255 -3.34 19.03 21.23
N GLY A 256 -2.33 18.59 21.97
CA GLY A 256 -2.27 17.22 22.51
C GLY A 256 -1.72 16.16 21.56
N SER A 257 -1.42 16.52 20.32
CA SER A 257 -0.71 15.63 19.39
C SER A 257 0.76 15.47 19.77
N PHE A 258 1.31 14.29 19.52
CA PHE A 258 2.71 13.97 19.78
C PHE A 258 3.49 13.94 18.47
N VAL A 259 4.36 14.94 18.26
CA VAL A 259 5.19 15.06 17.05
C VAL A 259 6.64 15.20 17.46
N LYS A 260 7.51 14.32 16.96
CA LYS A 260 8.94 14.32 17.31
C LYS A 260 9.81 14.16 16.08
N LEU A 261 10.56 15.22 15.75
CA LEU A 261 11.58 15.22 14.70
C LEU A 261 12.97 14.99 15.31
N CYS A 262 13.77 14.12 14.73
CA CYS A 262 15.16 13.87 15.11
C CYS A 262 16.07 13.93 13.88
N THR A 263 17.25 14.58 14.07
CA THR A 263 18.31 14.70 13.07
C THR A 263 19.61 14.15 13.64
N ALA A 264 20.51 13.72 12.76
CA ALA A 264 21.88 13.38 13.11
C ALA A 264 22.70 14.67 13.47
N GLU A 265 23.92 14.49 13.97
CA GLU A 265 24.83 15.60 14.29
C GLU A 265 25.15 16.48 13.08
N ASP A 266 25.18 15.91 11.89
CA ASP A 266 25.38 16.59 10.61
C ASP A 266 24.11 17.25 10.04
N LYS A 267 23.06 17.38 10.88
CA LYS A 267 21.73 17.93 10.54
C LYS A 267 20.95 17.12 9.51
N ARG A 268 21.33 15.88 9.22
CA ARG A 268 20.54 15.01 8.34
C ARG A 268 19.35 14.46 9.06
N PHE A 269 18.26 14.37 8.34
CA PHE A 269 17.05 13.71 8.79
C PHE A 269 17.32 12.25 9.15
N GLN A 270 16.90 11.84 10.33
CA GLN A 270 16.90 10.44 10.78
C GLN A 270 15.50 9.90 10.92
N ARG A 271 14.63 10.60 11.66
CA ARG A 271 13.31 10.08 12.02
C ARG A 271 12.32 11.17 12.40
N LEU A 272 11.05 10.93 12.06
CA LEU A 272 9.93 11.78 12.41
C LEU A 272 8.78 10.90 12.88
N PHE A 273 8.33 11.07 14.12
CA PHE A 273 7.17 10.40 14.71
C PHE A 273 5.98 11.34 14.75
N ILE A 274 4.79 10.83 14.44
CA ILE A 274 3.53 11.57 14.48
C ILE A 274 2.43 10.67 15.06
N SER A 275 1.73 11.18 16.08
CA SER A 275 0.49 10.62 16.61
C SER A 275 -0.43 11.79 16.95
N PHE A 276 -1.57 11.88 16.27
CA PHE A 276 -2.54 12.96 16.51
C PHE A 276 -3.34 12.70 17.80
N HIS A 277 -3.71 13.76 18.51
CA HIS A 277 -4.56 13.67 19.71
C HIS A 277 -5.81 12.82 19.46
N ALA A 278 -6.51 13.05 18.34
CA ALA A 278 -7.69 12.28 17.97
C ALA A 278 -7.41 10.78 17.85
N SER A 279 -6.24 10.40 17.34
CA SER A 279 -5.81 8.99 17.25
C SER A 279 -5.47 8.40 18.60
N ILE A 280 -4.81 9.16 19.48
CA ILE A 280 -4.49 8.74 20.86
C ILE A 280 -5.77 8.53 21.63
N TYR A 281 -6.65 9.56 21.65
CA TYR A 281 -7.92 9.54 22.36
C TYR A 281 -8.82 8.39 21.92
N GLY A 282 -8.99 8.21 20.60
CA GLY A 282 -9.83 7.15 20.04
C GLY A 282 -9.29 5.76 20.37
N PHE A 283 -7.97 5.56 20.35
CA PHE A 283 -7.36 4.32 20.76
C PHE A 283 -7.57 4.02 22.26
N GLU A 284 -7.35 5.01 23.11
CA GLU A 284 -7.45 4.82 24.57
C GLU A 284 -8.89 4.59 25.04
N ASN A 285 -9.88 5.22 24.42
CA ASN A 285 -11.26 5.23 24.92
C ASN A 285 -12.21 4.32 24.14
N GLY A 286 -11.92 4.01 22.87
CA GLY A 286 -12.87 3.26 22.04
C GLY A 286 -12.31 1.98 21.42
N CYS A 287 -11.08 1.98 20.95
CA CYS A 287 -10.48 0.82 20.30
C CYS A 287 -10.15 -0.31 21.28
N ARG A 288 -10.08 -1.52 20.74
CA ARG A 288 -9.50 -2.66 21.46
C ARG A 288 -8.02 -2.40 21.73
N PRO A 289 -7.46 -2.86 22.89
CA PRO A 289 -6.04 -2.72 23.21
C PRO A 289 -5.17 -3.69 22.39
N LEU A 290 -5.27 -3.60 21.06
CA LEU A 290 -4.61 -4.45 20.08
C LEU A 290 -3.97 -3.58 19.00
N LEU A 291 -2.65 -3.64 18.89
CA LEU A 291 -1.86 -2.86 17.92
C LEU A 291 -1.10 -3.77 16.95
N PHE A 292 -1.23 -3.47 15.69
CA PHE A 292 -0.48 -4.10 14.60
C PHE A 292 0.67 -3.20 14.20
N LEU A 293 1.89 -3.75 14.29
CA LEU A 293 3.12 -3.07 13.91
C LEU A 293 3.58 -3.56 12.54
N ASP A 294 3.86 -2.62 11.65
CA ASP A 294 4.35 -2.96 10.31
C ASP A 294 5.25 -1.89 9.72
N THR A 295 5.96 -2.25 8.64
CA THR A 295 6.79 -1.35 7.86
C THR A 295 6.36 -1.31 6.41
N THR A 296 6.51 -0.13 5.82
CA THR A 296 6.32 0.06 4.39
C THR A 296 7.49 0.84 3.79
N SER A 297 8.19 0.25 2.82
CA SER A 297 9.22 0.96 2.07
C SER A 297 8.58 2.05 1.22
N LEU A 298 9.03 3.29 1.40
CA LEU A 298 8.63 4.43 0.60
C LEU A 298 9.51 4.47 -0.65
N LYS A 299 8.90 4.61 -1.82
CA LYS A 299 9.56 4.56 -3.13
C LYS A 299 10.02 5.94 -3.59
N SER A 300 10.36 6.83 -2.67
CA SER A 300 10.86 8.15 -2.97
C SER A 300 12.36 8.14 -3.28
N LYS A 301 12.89 9.31 -3.61
CA LYS A 301 14.30 9.53 -3.92
C LYS A 301 15.27 9.06 -2.81
N TYR A 302 14.82 9.10 -1.56
CA TYR A 302 15.66 8.78 -0.39
C TYR A 302 15.35 7.44 0.25
N HIS A 303 14.37 6.68 -0.29
CA HIS A 303 14.01 5.32 0.15
C HIS A 303 13.69 5.21 1.65
N GLU A 304 13.04 6.22 2.19
CA GLU A 304 12.64 6.23 3.59
C GLU A 304 11.71 5.04 3.89
N ILE A 305 11.64 4.68 5.15
CA ILE A 305 10.75 3.64 5.66
C ILE A 305 9.64 4.28 6.49
N LEU A 306 8.42 3.82 6.31
CA LEU A 306 7.29 4.16 7.16
C LEU A 306 7.07 3.05 8.17
N LEU A 307 7.19 3.36 9.45
CA LEU A 307 6.80 2.51 10.58
C LEU A 307 5.38 2.89 11.00
N THR A 308 4.56 1.91 11.34
CA THR A 308 3.15 2.15 11.69
C THR A 308 2.70 1.33 12.89
N ALA A 309 1.84 1.94 13.71
CA ALA A 309 1.04 1.28 14.74
C ALA A 309 -0.44 1.51 14.42
N THR A 310 -1.14 0.44 14.08
CA THR A 310 -2.54 0.49 13.64
C THR A 310 -3.39 -0.37 14.57
N ALA A 311 -4.48 0.20 15.10
CA ALA A 311 -5.51 -0.51 15.86
C ALA A 311 -6.67 -0.96 14.96
N LEU A 312 -7.63 -1.62 15.58
CA LEU A 312 -8.94 -1.91 14.98
C LEU A 312 -10.04 -1.27 15.83
N ASP A 313 -10.97 -0.63 15.16
CA ASP A 313 -12.19 -0.11 15.80
C ASP A 313 -13.19 -1.23 16.17
N GLY A 314 -14.31 -0.86 16.75
CA GLY A 314 -15.37 -1.79 17.17
C GLY A 314 -15.99 -2.57 16.01
N ASP A 315 -15.93 -2.08 14.77
CA ASP A 315 -16.49 -2.69 13.55
C ASP A 315 -15.45 -3.41 12.67
N ASP A 316 -14.24 -3.67 13.21
CA ASP A 316 -13.10 -4.31 12.52
C ASP A 316 -12.45 -3.42 11.43
N GLY A 317 -12.71 -2.13 11.43
CA GLY A 317 -12.04 -1.15 10.56
C GLY A 317 -10.65 -0.79 11.07
N ILE A 318 -9.73 -0.44 10.15
CA ILE A 318 -8.40 0.06 10.53
C ILE A 318 -8.51 1.42 11.22
N PHE A 319 -7.73 1.59 12.29
CA PHE A 319 -7.59 2.84 13.02
C PHE A 319 -6.12 3.18 13.20
N PRO A 320 -5.55 4.11 12.41
CA PRO A 320 -4.16 4.53 12.51
C PRO A 320 -3.91 5.25 13.84
N VAL A 321 -3.04 4.72 14.69
CA VAL A 321 -2.71 5.29 16.00
C VAL A 321 -1.49 6.20 15.90
N ALA A 322 -0.41 5.69 15.31
CA ALA A 322 0.82 6.44 15.12
C ALA A 322 1.57 5.96 13.87
N PHE A 323 2.38 6.84 13.31
CA PHE A 323 3.32 6.48 12.27
C PHE A 323 4.64 7.24 12.43
N ALA A 324 5.71 6.68 11.88
CA ALA A 324 7.00 7.37 11.79
C ALA A 324 7.62 7.17 10.40
N ILE A 325 8.26 8.22 9.90
CA ILE A 325 9.13 8.14 8.74
C ILE A 325 10.56 8.08 9.26
N VAL A 326 11.32 7.06 8.86
CA VAL A 326 12.70 6.85 9.27
C VAL A 326 13.61 6.63 8.07
N ASP A 327 14.90 6.86 8.24
CA ASP A 327 15.91 6.69 7.18
C ASP A 327 16.16 5.21 6.82
N SER A 328 15.97 4.30 7.76
CA SER A 328 16.22 2.86 7.59
C SER A 328 15.38 2.01 8.55
N GLU A 329 15.17 0.73 8.21
CA GLU A 329 14.56 -0.25 9.11
C GLU A 329 15.64 -0.96 9.92
N ASN A 330 15.67 -0.72 11.25
CA ASN A 330 16.58 -1.36 12.20
C ASN A 330 15.96 -1.37 13.62
N ASP A 331 16.59 -2.10 14.52
CA ASP A 331 16.12 -2.25 15.91
C ASP A 331 16.11 -0.90 16.66
N ASP A 332 17.08 -0.01 16.39
CA ASP A 332 17.17 1.31 17.05
C ASP A 332 16.01 2.21 16.67
N ASN A 333 15.60 2.21 15.38
CA ASN A 333 14.46 2.96 14.92
C ASN A 333 13.14 2.38 15.44
N TRP A 334 13.03 1.06 15.55
CA TRP A 334 11.88 0.42 16.18
C TRP A 334 11.81 0.69 17.68
N GLN A 335 12.93 0.61 18.40
CA GLN A 335 12.97 0.95 19.83
C GLN A 335 12.52 2.39 20.04
N TRP A 336 13.11 3.32 19.30
CA TRP A 336 12.74 4.73 19.37
C TRP A 336 11.26 4.96 19.04
N PHE A 337 10.72 4.33 18.00
CA PHE A 337 9.31 4.43 17.63
C PHE A 337 8.39 3.98 18.78
N LEU A 338 8.70 2.84 19.40
CA LEU A 338 7.92 2.29 20.49
C LEU A 338 8.04 3.14 21.77
N GLU A 339 9.20 3.73 22.05
CA GLU A 339 9.39 4.69 23.14
C GLU A 339 8.53 5.95 22.94
N GLN A 340 8.48 6.49 21.72
CA GLN A 340 7.60 7.62 21.41
C GLN A 340 6.11 7.23 21.51
N LEU A 341 5.76 6.05 21.01
CA LEU A 341 4.40 5.51 21.13
C LEU A 341 3.99 5.37 22.61
N ARG A 342 4.87 4.80 23.45
CA ARG A 342 4.63 4.68 24.89
C ARG A 342 4.46 6.06 25.56
N SER A 343 5.22 7.05 25.12
CA SER A 343 5.10 8.41 25.64
C SER A 343 3.81 9.10 25.22
N ALA A 344 3.28 8.76 24.04
CA ALA A 344 2.04 9.32 23.53
C ALA A 344 0.79 8.67 24.15
N ILE A 345 0.85 7.38 24.49
CA ILE A 345 -0.28 6.61 25.04
C ILE A 345 -0.18 6.55 26.56
N SER A 346 -1.19 7.03 27.25
CA SER A 346 -1.25 7.07 28.74
C SER A 346 -2.08 5.93 29.34
N THR A 347 -2.41 4.90 28.56
CA THR A 347 -3.32 3.85 29.01
C THR A 347 -2.70 2.92 30.05
N SER A 348 -3.47 2.56 31.07
CA SER A 348 -3.14 1.50 32.04
C SER A 348 -3.54 0.10 31.54
N ARG A 349 -4.22 0.00 30.39
CA ARG A 349 -4.65 -1.28 29.81
C ARG A 349 -3.45 -2.05 29.27
N SER A 350 -3.39 -3.36 29.51
CA SER A 350 -2.42 -4.22 28.83
C SER A 350 -2.69 -4.25 27.33
N ILE A 351 -1.70 -3.89 26.54
CA ILE A 351 -1.79 -3.84 25.07
C ILE A 351 -1.22 -5.13 24.48
N THR A 352 -1.92 -5.72 23.52
CA THR A 352 -1.39 -6.80 22.71
C THR A 352 -0.81 -6.24 21.41
N PHE A 353 0.44 -6.58 21.11
CA PHE A 353 1.10 -6.22 19.86
C PHE A 353 1.15 -7.42 18.91
N VAL A 354 0.91 -7.17 17.63
CA VAL A 354 1.02 -8.17 16.57
C VAL A 354 1.96 -7.66 15.48
N SER A 355 2.95 -8.44 15.11
CA SER A 355 3.89 -8.09 14.04
C SER A 355 4.34 -9.30 13.23
N ASP A 356 5.11 -9.07 12.16
CA ASP A 356 5.81 -10.13 11.45
C ASP A 356 6.89 -10.75 12.35
N ARG A 357 6.93 -12.10 12.40
CA ARG A 357 7.94 -12.87 13.15
C ARG A 357 9.36 -12.56 12.68
N GLU A 358 9.57 -12.45 11.37
CA GLU A 358 10.90 -12.29 10.76
C GLU A 358 11.56 -10.96 11.10
N LYS A 359 10.77 -9.96 11.49
CA LYS A 359 11.30 -8.65 11.90
C LYS A 359 11.93 -8.63 13.31
N GLY A 360 11.82 -9.69 14.08
CA GLY A 360 12.46 -9.81 15.40
C GLY A 360 11.94 -8.85 16.47
N LEU A 361 10.84 -8.14 16.24
CA LEU A 361 10.34 -7.05 17.09
C LEU A 361 9.94 -7.45 18.51
N LYS A 362 9.74 -8.75 18.78
CA LYS A 362 9.34 -9.26 20.09
C LYS A 362 10.21 -8.70 21.22
N LYS A 363 11.53 -8.74 21.08
CA LYS A 363 12.46 -8.27 22.11
C LYS A 363 12.30 -6.79 22.40
N VAL A 364 12.18 -5.99 21.34
CA VAL A 364 12.06 -4.53 21.41
C VAL A 364 10.72 -4.14 22.03
N VAL A 365 9.62 -4.78 21.62
CA VAL A 365 8.28 -4.53 22.19
C VAL A 365 8.26 -4.82 23.67
N LEU A 366 8.74 -6.01 24.10
CA LEU A 366 8.73 -6.40 25.52
C LEU A 366 9.72 -5.59 26.39
N ALA A 367 10.77 -5.01 25.78
CA ALA A 367 11.68 -4.11 26.49
C ALA A 367 11.03 -2.75 26.76
N VAL A 368 10.18 -2.25 25.86
CA VAL A 368 9.50 -0.96 26.03
C VAL A 368 8.17 -1.11 26.78
N PHE A 369 7.38 -2.15 26.49
CA PHE A 369 6.07 -2.45 27.08
C PHE A 369 6.15 -3.76 27.87
N HIS A 370 6.55 -3.71 29.13
CA HIS A 370 6.86 -4.90 29.95
C HIS A 370 5.66 -5.85 30.17
N ASP A 371 4.44 -5.29 30.23
CA ASP A 371 3.20 -6.05 30.48
C ASP A 371 2.42 -6.34 29.18
N ALA A 372 3.04 -6.16 28.04
CA ALA A 372 2.37 -6.34 26.77
C ALA A 372 2.19 -7.81 26.39
N GLY A 373 1.01 -8.13 25.82
CA GLY A 373 0.85 -9.33 25.04
C GLY A 373 1.58 -9.20 23.70
N TYR A 374 2.11 -10.32 23.19
CA TYR A 374 2.77 -10.31 21.89
C TYR A 374 2.35 -11.49 21.03
N GLY A 375 2.08 -11.25 19.74
CA GLY A 375 1.68 -12.28 18.79
C GLY A 375 2.30 -12.07 17.41
N TYR A 376 2.39 -13.18 16.66
CA TYR A 376 2.81 -13.15 15.27
C TYR A 376 1.61 -12.98 14.33
N SER A 377 1.79 -12.21 13.28
CA SER A 377 0.82 -12.08 12.18
C SER A 377 0.70 -13.40 11.42
N ILE A 378 -0.48 -14.01 11.47
CA ILE A 378 -0.74 -15.28 10.77
C ILE A 378 -0.68 -15.10 9.26
N TYR A 379 -0.99 -13.92 8.76
CA TYR A 379 -0.84 -13.63 7.33
C TYR A 379 0.63 -13.78 6.89
N HIS A 380 1.56 -13.12 7.58
CA HIS A 380 2.98 -13.21 7.25
C HIS A 380 3.55 -14.62 7.48
N LEU A 381 3.14 -15.27 8.57
CA LEU A 381 3.50 -16.67 8.81
C LEU A 381 3.02 -17.58 7.68
N MET A 382 1.80 -17.38 7.17
CA MET A 382 1.26 -18.14 6.04
C MET A 382 2.04 -17.90 4.75
N GLU A 383 2.39 -16.66 4.45
CA GLU A 383 3.21 -16.36 3.28
C GLU A 383 4.62 -16.97 3.39
N ASN A 384 5.21 -16.94 4.58
CA ASN A 384 6.51 -17.59 4.84
C ASN A 384 6.40 -19.11 4.80
N PHE A 385 5.32 -19.69 5.32
CA PHE A 385 5.01 -21.12 5.19
C PHE A 385 4.95 -21.55 3.72
N LYS A 386 4.24 -20.82 2.88
CA LYS A 386 4.15 -21.08 1.43
C LYS A 386 5.51 -20.95 0.74
N LYS A 387 6.30 -19.91 1.06
CA LYS A 387 7.63 -19.67 0.48
C LYS A 387 8.62 -20.79 0.83
N ASN A 388 8.61 -21.24 2.08
CA ASN A 388 9.55 -22.28 2.57
C ASN A 388 9.24 -23.67 2.01
N LEU A 389 8.00 -24.01 1.77
CA LEU A 389 7.60 -25.34 1.27
C LEU A 389 7.82 -25.52 -0.23
N LYS A 390 8.25 -24.51 -0.96
CA LYS A 390 8.63 -24.52 -2.40
C LYS A 390 7.81 -25.51 -3.23
N GLY A 391 6.67 -25.11 -3.75
CA GLY A 391 5.93 -25.95 -4.67
C GLY A 391 4.47 -25.56 -4.87
N PRO A 392 3.81 -26.07 -5.90
CA PRO A 392 2.38 -25.88 -6.06
C PRO A 392 1.65 -26.62 -4.93
N PHE A 393 0.81 -25.89 -4.20
CA PHE A 393 -0.12 -26.47 -3.21
C PHE A 393 -1.33 -27.11 -3.89
N HIS A 394 -1.11 -27.78 -5.04
CA HIS A 394 -2.11 -28.42 -5.88
C HIS A 394 -1.68 -29.85 -6.14
N GLY A 395 -2.53 -30.83 -5.85
CA GLY A 395 -2.25 -32.25 -5.98
C GLY A 395 -1.75 -32.89 -4.66
N ASP A 396 -1.83 -34.22 -4.57
CA ASP A 396 -1.33 -35.08 -3.47
C ASP A 396 -1.65 -34.64 -2.03
N GLY A 397 -2.79 -33.98 -1.81
CA GLY A 397 -3.21 -33.48 -0.47
C GLY A 397 -2.53 -32.17 -0.03
N ARG A 398 -1.49 -31.69 -0.70
CA ARG A 398 -0.78 -30.44 -0.32
C ARG A 398 -1.66 -29.20 -0.39
N GLY A 399 -2.74 -29.21 -1.18
CA GLY A 399 -3.73 -28.13 -1.23
C GLY A 399 -4.42 -27.86 0.10
N SER A 400 -4.45 -28.81 1.02
CA SER A 400 -5.03 -28.69 2.36
C SER A 400 -4.07 -28.02 3.38
N LEU A 401 -2.76 -27.96 3.13
CA LEU A 401 -1.77 -27.45 4.07
C LEU A 401 -2.04 -26.00 4.53
N PRO A 402 -2.30 -25.03 3.63
CA PRO A 402 -2.64 -23.67 4.05
C PRO A 402 -3.92 -23.61 4.89
N GLY A 403 -4.93 -24.39 4.54
CA GLY A 403 -6.19 -24.48 5.29
C GLY A 403 -5.97 -25.06 6.70
N ASN A 404 -5.21 -26.16 6.81
CA ASN A 404 -4.89 -26.78 8.10
C ASN A 404 -4.03 -25.87 8.98
N PHE A 405 -3.11 -25.10 8.40
CA PHE A 405 -2.31 -24.12 9.15
C PHE A 405 -3.20 -23.00 9.71
N VAL A 406 -4.13 -22.46 8.93
CA VAL A 406 -5.09 -21.45 9.40
C VAL A 406 -6.01 -22.05 10.44
N ALA A 407 -6.51 -23.26 10.23
CA ALA A 407 -7.35 -23.96 11.21
C ALA A 407 -6.61 -24.19 12.54
N ALA A 408 -5.32 -24.54 12.50
CA ALA A 408 -4.49 -24.66 13.71
C ALA A 408 -4.34 -23.30 14.43
N ALA A 409 -4.18 -22.19 13.70
CA ALA A 409 -4.10 -20.86 14.30
C ALA A 409 -5.42 -20.44 14.98
N HIS A 410 -6.57 -20.77 14.37
CA HIS A 410 -7.90 -20.46 14.88
C HIS A 410 -8.40 -21.43 15.96
N ALA A 411 -7.79 -22.59 16.07
CA ALA A 411 -8.20 -23.56 17.09
C ALA A 411 -8.15 -22.93 18.49
N VAL A 412 -9.28 -22.88 19.18
CA VAL A 412 -9.39 -22.31 20.53
C VAL A 412 -9.03 -23.32 21.62
N ARG A 413 -9.05 -24.62 21.30
CA ARG A 413 -8.72 -25.73 22.19
C ARG A 413 -7.45 -26.43 21.74
N LEU A 414 -6.64 -26.90 22.70
CA LEU A 414 -5.38 -27.61 22.41
C LEU A 414 -5.56 -28.92 21.65
N ASP A 415 -6.68 -29.64 21.87
CA ASP A 415 -7.02 -30.85 21.13
C ASP A 415 -7.29 -30.54 19.66
N GLY A 416 -8.09 -29.50 19.34
CA GLY A 416 -8.31 -29.05 17.98
C GLY A 416 -7.03 -28.60 17.29
N PHE A 417 -6.17 -27.87 18.00
CA PHE A 417 -4.84 -27.52 17.51
C PHE A 417 -4.01 -28.76 17.15
N ARG A 418 -3.92 -29.73 18.08
CA ARG A 418 -3.18 -31.00 17.88
C ARG A 418 -3.70 -31.77 16.67
N MET A 419 -5.03 -31.83 16.49
CA MET A 419 -5.63 -32.48 15.31
C MET A 419 -5.18 -31.83 14.00
N CYS A 420 -5.19 -30.50 13.92
CA CYS A 420 -4.75 -29.77 12.73
C CYS A 420 -3.25 -29.97 12.46
N ILE A 421 -2.42 -29.96 13.48
CA ILE A 421 -0.97 -30.22 13.37
C ILE A 421 -0.72 -31.66 12.89
N GLU A 422 -1.46 -32.65 13.39
CA GLU A 422 -1.33 -34.03 12.95
C GLU A 422 -1.75 -34.21 11.49
N GLN A 423 -2.77 -33.47 11.02
CA GLN A 423 -3.14 -33.43 9.61
C GLN A 423 -2.03 -32.83 8.75
N ILE A 424 -1.37 -31.76 9.19
CA ILE A 424 -0.22 -31.19 8.50
C ILE A 424 0.90 -32.24 8.39
N LYS A 425 1.20 -32.97 9.49
CA LYS A 425 2.21 -34.01 9.55
C LYS A 425 1.96 -35.15 8.57
N ARG A 426 0.70 -35.60 8.46
CA ARG A 426 0.28 -36.67 7.50
C ARG A 426 0.50 -36.26 6.05
N VAL A 427 0.35 -34.98 5.72
CA VAL A 427 0.53 -34.47 4.36
C VAL A 427 1.99 -34.17 4.06
N SER A 428 2.73 -33.61 5.03
CA SER A 428 4.13 -33.21 4.84
C SER A 428 4.87 -33.10 6.19
N SER A 429 5.88 -33.95 6.39
CA SER A 429 6.77 -33.86 7.54
C SER A 429 7.57 -32.54 7.55
N ILE A 430 7.97 -32.06 6.40
CA ILE A 430 8.73 -30.79 6.26
C ILE A 430 7.84 -29.61 6.71
N ALA A 431 6.56 -29.61 6.36
CA ALA A 431 5.60 -28.60 6.80
C ALA A 431 5.39 -28.67 8.31
N TYR A 432 5.26 -29.87 8.86
CA TYR A 432 5.15 -30.10 10.30
C TYR A 432 6.36 -29.58 11.04
N ASP A 433 7.58 -29.95 10.61
CA ASP A 433 8.84 -29.52 11.23
C ASP A 433 9.00 -28.00 11.24
N TRP A 434 8.59 -27.35 10.13
CA TRP A 434 8.61 -25.90 10.04
C TRP A 434 7.62 -25.24 11.02
N VAL A 435 6.40 -25.76 11.12
CA VAL A 435 5.38 -25.22 12.03
C VAL A 435 5.79 -25.41 13.50
N MET A 436 6.40 -26.55 13.84
CA MET A 436 6.84 -26.86 15.20
C MET A 436 8.05 -26.03 15.67
N GLN A 437 8.72 -25.31 14.79
CA GLN A 437 9.76 -24.32 15.14
C GLN A 437 9.18 -23.01 15.65
N ILE A 438 7.86 -22.82 15.55
CA ILE A 438 7.18 -21.59 15.98
C ILE A 438 6.47 -21.89 17.30
N GLU A 439 6.81 -21.16 18.35
CA GLU A 439 6.17 -21.32 19.66
C GLU A 439 4.66 -21.05 19.56
N PRO A 440 3.80 -22.03 19.90
CA PRO A 440 2.36 -21.93 19.77
C PRO A 440 1.73 -20.74 20.50
N GLU A 441 2.34 -20.30 21.58
CA GLU A 441 1.85 -19.19 22.43
C GLU A 441 1.81 -17.85 21.73
N TYR A 442 2.52 -17.68 20.59
CA TYR A 442 2.54 -16.41 19.84
C TYR A 442 1.63 -16.41 18.60
N TRP A 443 1.13 -17.57 18.15
CA TRP A 443 0.38 -17.60 16.92
C TRP A 443 -0.96 -18.36 16.96
N THR A 444 -1.21 -19.22 17.94
CA THR A 444 -2.46 -20.00 18.03
C THR A 444 -3.40 -19.43 19.11
N ASN A 445 -4.72 -19.50 18.87
CA ASN A 445 -5.67 -19.11 19.92
C ASN A 445 -5.67 -20.07 21.11
N ALA A 446 -5.34 -21.34 20.90
CA ALA A 446 -5.33 -22.35 21.94
C ALA A 446 -4.27 -22.14 23.05
N ALA A 447 -3.17 -21.44 22.71
CA ALA A 447 -2.06 -21.25 23.63
C ALA A 447 -1.73 -19.76 23.88
N PHE A 448 -2.38 -18.84 23.22
CA PHE A 448 -2.09 -17.41 23.31
C PHE A 448 -2.42 -16.84 24.70
N LYS A 449 -1.46 -16.10 25.26
CA LYS A 449 -1.60 -15.41 26.54
C LYS A 449 -1.93 -13.94 26.28
N GLY A 450 -3.18 -13.59 26.08
CA GLY A 450 -3.61 -12.23 25.80
C GLY A 450 -4.92 -12.21 25.03
N GLU A 451 -5.35 -11.05 24.62
CA GLU A 451 -6.59 -10.87 23.86
C GLU A 451 -6.29 -10.45 22.42
N ARG A 452 -6.69 -11.26 21.45
CA ARG A 452 -6.59 -10.95 20.01
C ARG A 452 -7.95 -10.82 19.36
N TYR A 453 -9.03 -11.03 20.10
CA TYR A 453 -10.42 -10.96 19.61
C TYR A 453 -10.65 -11.76 18.31
N ASN A 454 -9.94 -12.88 18.18
CA ASN A 454 -9.90 -13.72 16.98
C ASN A 454 -9.48 -13.00 15.67
N HIS A 455 -8.82 -11.84 15.78
CA HIS A 455 -8.23 -11.14 14.63
C HIS A 455 -6.83 -11.68 14.33
N ILE A 456 -6.76 -12.78 13.60
CA ILE A 456 -5.51 -13.47 13.28
C ILE A 456 -5.23 -13.60 11.78
N THR A 457 -6.24 -13.54 10.93
CA THR A 457 -6.10 -13.76 9.48
C THR A 457 -6.23 -12.50 8.63
N VAL A 458 -6.79 -11.42 9.19
CA VAL A 458 -6.88 -10.15 8.48
C VAL A 458 -5.51 -9.48 8.48
N ASN A 459 -4.99 -9.20 7.30
CA ASN A 459 -3.75 -8.44 7.18
C ASN A 459 -4.04 -6.95 7.35
N VAL A 460 -4.09 -6.50 8.60
CA VAL A 460 -4.30 -5.09 8.95
C VAL A 460 -3.20 -4.21 8.34
N ALA A 461 -1.98 -4.72 8.29
CA ALA A 461 -0.85 -4.06 7.68
C ALA A 461 -1.04 -3.84 6.17
N GLU A 462 -1.51 -4.86 5.43
CA GLU A 462 -1.81 -4.71 4.01
C GLU A 462 -2.97 -3.74 3.77
N LEU A 463 -3.99 -3.77 4.61
CA LEU A 463 -5.10 -2.80 4.52
C LEU A 463 -4.58 -1.37 4.67
N PHE A 464 -3.72 -1.11 5.66
CA PHE A 464 -3.10 0.19 5.86
C PHE A 464 -2.18 0.55 4.69
N THR A 465 -1.30 -0.35 4.26
CA THR A 465 -0.38 -0.13 3.13
C THR A 465 -1.12 0.19 1.83
N ASN A 466 -2.23 -0.51 1.55
CA ASN A 466 -3.07 -0.24 0.38
C ASN A 466 -3.79 1.13 0.50
N TRP A 467 -4.20 1.50 1.72
CA TRP A 467 -4.84 2.77 2.00
C TRP A 467 -3.90 3.96 1.76
N ILE A 468 -2.58 3.77 1.93
CA ILE A 468 -1.55 4.81 1.73
C ILE A 468 -0.71 4.63 0.46
N ASP A 469 -1.08 3.75 -0.49
CA ASP A 469 -0.22 3.43 -1.66
C ASP A 469 0.21 4.69 -2.45
N GLU A 470 -0.66 5.68 -2.55
CA GLU A 470 -0.39 6.97 -3.22
C GLU A 470 0.69 7.83 -2.53
N VAL A 471 0.89 7.65 -1.22
CA VAL A 471 1.86 8.44 -0.43
C VAL A 471 3.30 8.03 -0.73
N ARG A 472 3.51 6.79 -1.16
CA ARG A 472 4.83 6.13 -1.19
C ARG A 472 5.87 6.85 -2.05
N GLU A 473 5.45 7.55 -3.09
CA GLU A 473 6.34 8.17 -4.07
C GLU A 473 6.44 9.70 -3.93
N LEU A 474 5.69 10.32 -3.01
CA LEU A 474 5.66 11.77 -2.82
C LEU A 474 6.91 12.28 -2.09
N PRO A 475 7.27 13.59 -2.18
CA PRO A 475 8.20 14.23 -1.26
C PRO A 475 7.68 14.21 0.19
N ILE A 476 8.58 14.35 1.18
CA ILE A 476 8.24 14.11 2.59
C ILE A 476 7.12 14.99 3.12
N ILE A 477 7.07 16.26 2.79
CA ILE A 477 6.00 17.18 3.22
C ILE A 477 4.65 16.72 2.69
N GLN A 478 4.57 16.44 1.38
CA GLN A 478 3.34 15.98 0.75
C GLN A 478 2.89 14.61 1.27
N LYS A 479 3.84 13.72 1.61
CA LYS A 479 3.53 12.45 2.29
C LYS A 479 2.77 12.69 3.59
N ILE A 480 3.31 13.56 4.44
CA ILE A 480 2.73 13.87 5.75
C ILE A 480 1.36 14.51 5.61
N GLU A 481 1.23 15.48 4.68
CA GLU A 481 -0.05 16.15 4.41
C GLU A 481 -1.14 15.21 3.90
N VAL A 482 -0.79 14.32 2.96
CA VAL A 482 -1.76 13.33 2.45
C VAL A 482 -2.14 12.33 3.55
N LEU A 483 -1.19 11.86 4.37
CA LEU A 483 -1.48 11.00 5.51
C LEU A 483 -2.43 11.70 6.50
N ARG A 484 -2.14 12.94 6.87
CA ARG A 484 -2.99 13.74 7.75
C ARG A 484 -4.40 13.91 7.18
N SER A 485 -4.50 14.31 5.91
CA SER A 485 -5.79 14.54 5.25
C SER A 485 -6.62 13.25 5.19
N LYS A 486 -6.01 12.13 4.82
CA LYS A 486 -6.68 10.82 4.82
C LYS A 486 -7.15 10.39 6.21
N MET A 487 -6.35 10.64 7.24
CA MET A 487 -6.76 10.35 8.62
C MET A 487 -7.94 11.24 9.02
N MET A 488 -7.89 12.53 8.68
CA MET A 488 -8.99 13.48 8.93
C MET A 488 -10.29 13.01 8.24
N GLU A 489 -10.23 12.65 6.97
CA GLU A 489 -11.38 12.12 6.21
C GLU A 489 -11.90 10.80 6.79
N LEU A 490 -10.99 9.90 7.19
CA LEU A 490 -11.37 8.62 7.81
C LEU A 490 -12.17 8.85 9.10
N LEU A 491 -11.64 9.69 10.00
CA LEU A 491 -12.29 9.97 11.28
C LEU A 491 -13.67 10.61 11.04
N HIS A 492 -13.76 11.62 10.19
CA HIS A 492 -15.02 12.29 9.88
C HIS A 492 -16.05 11.36 9.23
N THR A 493 -15.65 10.55 8.26
CA THR A 493 -16.53 9.59 7.59
C THR A 493 -17.08 8.57 8.59
N ARG A 494 -16.25 8.03 9.47
CA ARG A 494 -16.66 7.09 10.50
C ARG A 494 -17.57 7.70 11.55
N GLN A 495 -17.35 8.96 11.91
CA GLN A 495 -18.24 9.72 12.79
C GLN A 495 -19.64 9.87 12.20
N ILE A 496 -19.74 10.22 10.90
CA ILE A 496 -21.03 10.31 10.19
C ILE A 496 -21.70 8.92 10.08
N GLU A 497 -20.94 7.86 9.77
CA GLU A 497 -21.48 6.51 9.72
C GLU A 497 -22.08 6.11 11.08
N ALA A 498 -21.35 6.32 12.17
CA ALA A 498 -21.77 5.97 13.52
C ALA A 498 -23.02 6.73 13.99
N SER A 499 -23.24 7.97 13.52
CA SER A 499 -24.42 8.76 13.83
C SER A 499 -25.74 8.16 13.31
N LYS A 500 -25.64 7.33 12.27
CA LYS A 500 -26.79 6.66 11.64
C LYS A 500 -27.20 5.35 12.32
N TRP A 501 -26.39 4.83 13.26
CA TRP A 501 -26.63 3.55 13.89
C TRP A 501 -27.58 3.65 15.08
N SER A 502 -28.59 2.80 15.07
CA SER A 502 -29.55 2.65 16.19
C SER A 502 -29.33 1.37 17.00
N THR A 503 -28.39 0.52 16.55
CA THR A 503 -28.06 -0.76 17.20
C THR A 503 -27.17 -0.56 18.43
N LYS A 504 -27.21 -1.51 19.37
CA LYS A 504 -26.33 -1.47 20.55
C LYS A 504 -24.87 -1.80 20.21
N LEU A 505 -24.67 -2.77 19.34
CA LEU A 505 -23.35 -3.13 18.83
C LEU A 505 -23.13 -2.48 17.45
N THR A 506 -21.87 -2.49 17.02
CA THR A 506 -21.52 -2.09 15.65
C THR A 506 -22.13 -3.07 14.64
N PRO A 507 -22.41 -2.65 13.39
CA PRO A 507 -23.11 -3.48 12.41
C PRO A 507 -22.49 -4.86 12.19
N SER A 508 -21.16 -4.96 12.08
CA SER A 508 -20.50 -6.26 11.89
C SER A 508 -20.61 -7.17 13.10
N LYS A 509 -20.76 -6.61 14.30
CA LYS A 509 -20.91 -7.40 15.53
C LYS A 509 -22.36 -7.82 15.77
N GLU A 510 -23.33 -6.99 15.41
CA GLU A 510 -24.73 -7.38 15.36
C GLU A 510 -24.93 -8.55 14.39
N GLU A 511 -24.37 -8.47 13.18
CA GLU A 511 -24.43 -9.56 12.21
C GLU A 511 -23.84 -10.86 12.79
N LYS A 512 -22.64 -10.79 13.39
CA LYS A 512 -21.99 -11.95 14.01
C LYS A 512 -22.77 -12.53 15.19
N LEU A 513 -23.43 -11.69 15.97
CA LEU A 513 -24.28 -12.14 17.07
C LEU A 513 -25.54 -12.82 16.53
N HIS A 514 -26.16 -12.21 15.51
CA HIS A 514 -27.33 -12.75 14.84
C HIS A 514 -27.05 -14.10 14.17
N GLU A 515 -25.90 -14.31 13.55
CA GLU A 515 -25.49 -15.59 12.96
C GLU A 515 -25.39 -16.74 14.00
N LYS A 516 -25.08 -16.42 15.27
CA LYS A 516 -24.97 -17.39 16.36
C LYS A 516 -26.32 -17.73 17.00
N THR A 517 -27.28 -16.83 16.94
CA THR A 517 -28.59 -16.99 17.60
C THR A 517 -29.38 -18.23 17.12
N PRO A 518 -29.50 -18.54 15.81
CA PRO A 518 -30.19 -19.76 15.36
C PRO A 518 -29.51 -21.03 15.88
N LYS A 519 -28.21 -21.06 16.07
CA LYS A 519 -27.48 -22.22 16.61
C LYS A 519 -27.72 -22.42 18.09
N ALA A 520 -28.13 -21.39 18.82
CA ALA A 520 -28.48 -21.44 20.22
C ALA A 520 -29.91 -21.99 20.46
N ASN A 521 -30.78 -21.87 19.44
CA ASN A 521 -32.15 -22.30 19.56
C ASN A 521 -32.26 -23.83 19.64
N GLY A 522 -33.00 -24.32 20.64
CA GLY A 522 -33.21 -25.75 20.82
C GLY A 522 -32.15 -26.49 21.61
N LEU A 523 -31.07 -25.82 22.04
CA LEU A 523 -30.09 -26.42 22.95
C LEU A 523 -30.73 -26.62 24.34
N LYS A 524 -30.50 -27.78 24.94
CA LYS A 524 -30.96 -28.07 26.29
C LYS A 524 -30.04 -27.40 27.31
N VAL A 525 -30.60 -26.55 28.15
CA VAL A 525 -29.88 -25.84 29.21
C VAL A 525 -30.30 -26.43 30.57
N LEU A 526 -29.33 -26.82 31.39
CA LEU A 526 -29.49 -27.22 32.78
C LEU A 526 -28.87 -26.18 33.70
N ILE A 527 -29.60 -25.77 34.71
CA ILE A 527 -29.18 -24.77 35.70
C ILE A 527 -28.47 -25.47 36.83
N SER A 528 -27.20 -25.14 37.07
CA SER A 528 -26.42 -25.60 38.23
C SER A 528 -26.47 -24.57 39.36
N SER A 529 -26.35 -23.30 39.04
CA SER A 529 -26.48 -22.16 39.95
C SER A 529 -26.94 -20.93 39.18
N ASP A 530 -27.04 -19.77 39.85
CA ASP A 530 -27.40 -18.48 39.23
C ASP A 530 -26.40 -18.02 38.14
N THR A 531 -25.16 -18.52 38.17
CA THR A 531 -24.09 -18.15 37.27
C THR A 531 -23.50 -19.30 36.46
N LEU A 532 -23.78 -20.54 36.83
CA LEU A 532 -23.20 -21.75 36.22
C LEU A 532 -24.26 -22.62 35.57
N PHE A 533 -24.05 -22.95 34.30
CA PHE A 533 -24.99 -23.67 33.46
C PHE A 533 -24.31 -24.78 32.67
N GLU A 534 -25.03 -25.87 32.43
CA GLU A 534 -24.65 -26.95 31.54
C GLU A 534 -25.49 -26.86 30.27
N VAL A 535 -24.87 -26.83 29.11
CA VAL A 535 -25.53 -26.72 27.80
C VAL A 535 -25.18 -27.94 26.95
N HIS A 536 -26.21 -28.67 26.53
CA HIS A 536 -26.08 -29.87 25.71
C HIS A 536 -26.16 -29.50 24.22
N ASP A 537 -25.05 -29.70 23.54
CA ASP A 537 -24.86 -29.66 22.10
C ASP A 537 -24.29 -31.03 21.68
N ASP A 538 -23.45 -31.12 20.63
CA ASP A 538 -22.68 -32.35 20.33
C ASP A 538 -21.84 -32.82 21.53
N LEU A 539 -21.39 -31.90 22.34
CA LEU A 539 -20.70 -32.11 23.61
C LEU A 539 -21.40 -31.34 24.73
N ILE A 540 -21.22 -31.78 25.96
CA ILE A 540 -21.65 -31.02 27.14
C ILE A 540 -20.73 -29.83 27.34
N ASN A 541 -21.30 -28.62 27.35
CA ASN A 541 -20.57 -27.39 27.57
C ASN A 541 -20.98 -26.72 28.87
N VAL A 542 -20.02 -26.25 29.63
CA VAL A 542 -20.21 -25.49 30.88
C VAL A 542 -20.10 -24.02 30.56
N VAL A 543 -21.11 -23.23 30.92
CA VAL A 543 -21.15 -21.78 30.75
C VAL A 543 -21.13 -21.12 32.11
N ASP A 544 -20.12 -20.30 32.39
CA ASP A 544 -19.99 -19.46 33.57
C ASP A 544 -20.21 -18.01 33.13
N ILE A 545 -21.36 -17.45 33.46
CA ILE A 545 -21.74 -16.10 33.00
C ILE A 545 -21.06 -14.99 33.82
N ASP A 546 -20.66 -15.28 35.04
CA ASP A 546 -19.96 -14.31 35.90
C ASP A 546 -18.52 -14.08 35.40
N LYS A 547 -17.86 -15.13 34.92
CA LYS A 547 -16.53 -15.07 34.32
C LYS A 547 -16.54 -14.77 32.81
N TRP A 548 -17.70 -14.71 32.17
CA TRP A 548 -17.86 -14.60 30.72
C TRP A 548 -17.13 -15.73 29.97
N GLU A 549 -17.22 -16.94 30.51
CA GLU A 549 -16.52 -18.09 29.95
C GLU A 549 -17.50 -19.21 29.56
N CYS A 550 -17.14 -19.93 28.52
CA CYS A 550 -17.76 -21.18 28.12
C CYS A 550 -16.64 -22.20 27.86
N SER A 551 -16.86 -23.47 28.23
CA SER A 551 -15.88 -24.54 27.96
C SER A 551 -15.55 -24.73 26.48
N CYS A 552 -16.35 -24.18 25.54
CA CYS A 552 -16.06 -24.13 24.13
C CYS A 552 -14.98 -23.05 23.80
N LEU A 553 -14.67 -22.16 24.73
CA LEU A 553 -13.71 -21.03 24.64
C LEU A 553 -14.06 -19.97 23.56
N GLY A 554 -15.14 -20.18 22.78
CA GLY A 554 -15.52 -19.29 21.68
C GLY A 554 -15.92 -17.88 22.16
N TRP A 555 -16.49 -17.74 23.36
CA TRP A 555 -16.84 -16.45 23.93
C TRP A 555 -15.59 -15.65 24.29
N LYS A 556 -14.70 -16.23 25.06
CA LYS A 556 -13.42 -15.60 25.46
C LYS A 556 -12.56 -15.24 24.26
N ALA A 557 -12.48 -16.12 23.27
CA ALA A 557 -11.67 -15.89 22.05
C ALA A 557 -12.16 -14.72 21.20
N THR A 558 -13.49 -14.44 21.18
CA THR A 558 -14.07 -13.45 20.29
C THR A 558 -14.53 -12.15 20.97
N GLY A 559 -14.72 -12.19 22.29
CA GLY A 559 -15.37 -11.10 23.05
C GLY A 559 -16.90 -11.00 22.81
N LEU A 560 -17.49 -11.94 22.05
CA LEU A 560 -18.93 -12.04 21.80
C LEU A 560 -19.45 -13.39 22.31
N PRO A 561 -20.61 -13.45 22.98
CA PRO A 561 -21.19 -14.70 23.44
C PRO A 561 -21.20 -15.77 22.37
N CYS A 562 -20.80 -16.99 22.72
CA CYS A 562 -20.97 -18.16 21.85
C CYS A 562 -22.43 -18.60 21.84
N HIS A 563 -22.82 -19.48 20.94
CA HIS A 563 -24.18 -19.99 20.86
C HIS A 563 -24.63 -20.72 22.15
N HIS A 564 -23.71 -21.34 22.92
CA HIS A 564 -24.06 -21.92 24.23
C HIS A 564 -24.42 -20.84 25.26
N ALA A 565 -23.64 -19.75 25.33
CA ALA A 565 -23.97 -18.63 26.22
C ALA A 565 -25.29 -17.94 25.81
N ILE A 566 -25.54 -17.79 24.52
CA ILE A 566 -26.82 -17.25 24.00
C ILE A 566 -27.98 -18.15 24.39
N ALA A 567 -27.83 -19.48 24.35
CA ALA A 567 -28.85 -20.41 24.79
C ALA A 567 -29.18 -20.24 26.30
N VAL A 568 -28.17 -20.03 27.14
CA VAL A 568 -28.35 -19.70 28.55
C VAL A 568 -29.13 -18.40 28.71
N PHE A 569 -28.75 -17.34 28.00
CA PHE A 569 -29.43 -16.02 28.09
C PHE A 569 -30.89 -16.12 27.65
N ASN A 570 -31.18 -16.86 26.57
CA ASN A 570 -32.52 -17.08 26.11
C ASN A 570 -33.35 -17.84 27.17
N SER A 571 -32.80 -18.88 27.83
CA SER A 571 -33.49 -19.66 28.83
C SER A 571 -33.70 -18.93 30.17
N THR A 572 -32.82 -17.96 30.49
CA THR A 572 -32.86 -17.19 31.75
C THR A 572 -33.45 -15.78 31.60
N GLY A 573 -33.85 -15.42 30.38
CA GLY A 573 -34.41 -14.08 30.07
C GLY A 573 -33.39 -12.92 30.24
N ARG A 574 -32.08 -13.23 30.17
CA ARG A 574 -31.01 -12.23 30.29
C ARG A 574 -30.78 -11.56 28.95
N ASN A 575 -30.36 -10.26 29.01
CA ASN A 575 -30.06 -9.54 27.79
C ASN A 575 -28.64 -9.87 27.30
N VAL A 576 -28.51 -10.44 26.10
CA VAL A 576 -27.24 -10.85 25.50
C VAL A 576 -26.23 -9.70 25.34
N TYR A 577 -26.71 -8.47 25.15
CA TYR A 577 -25.86 -7.32 24.94
C TYR A 577 -25.01 -6.94 26.17
N ASP A 578 -25.50 -7.26 27.37
CA ASP A 578 -24.80 -6.95 28.60
C ASP A 578 -23.56 -7.84 28.80
N TYR A 579 -23.43 -8.87 27.98
CA TYR A 579 -22.35 -9.84 27.99
C TYR A 579 -21.46 -9.79 26.72
N CYS A 580 -21.56 -8.71 25.97
CA CYS A 580 -20.68 -8.43 24.84
C CYS A 580 -19.54 -7.49 25.26
N SER A 581 -18.34 -7.65 24.70
CA SER A 581 -17.24 -6.74 24.96
C SER A 581 -17.62 -5.30 24.69
N GLY A 582 -17.35 -4.40 25.66
CA GLY A 582 -17.64 -2.98 25.55
C GLY A 582 -17.03 -2.31 24.31
N HIS A 583 -15.89 -2.80 23.83
CA HIS A 583 -15.24 -2.30 22.60
C HIS A 583 -16.07 -2.52 21.31
N PHE A 584 -17.10 -3.35 21.36
CA PHE A 584 -17.96 -3.64 20.22
C PHE A 584 -19.25 -2.83 20.19
N THR A 585 -19.49 -2.01 21.21
CA THR A 585 -20.67 -1.17 21.28
C THR A 585 -20.61 -0.01 20.29
N ALA A 586 -21.76 0.42 19.80
CA ALA A 586 -21.87 1.62 18.97
C ALA A 586 -21.35 2.87 19.70
N ASP A 587 -21.50 2.92 21.03
CA ASP A 587 -21.02 4.03 21.85
C ASP A 587 -19.49 4.07 21.94
N SER A 588 -18.82 2.92 22.13
CA SER A 588 -17.35 2.85 22.05
C SER A 588 -16.83 3.23 20.67
N PHE A 589 -17.54 2.86 19.62
CA PHE A 589 -17.19 3.29 18.26
C PHE A 589 -17.35 4.81 18.10
N ARG A 590 -18.42 5.42 18.64
CA ARG A 590 -18.57 6.89 18.66
C ARG A 590 -17.46 7.57 19.44
N LEU A 591 -17.03 7.01 20.56
CA LEU A 591 -15.88 7.52 21.33
C LEU A 591 -14.58 7.42 20.52
N THR A 592 -14.38 6.33 19.77
CA THR A 592 -13.19 6.17 18.89
C THR A 592 -13.05 7.34 17.91
N TYR A 593 -14.17 7.88 17.43
CA TYR A 593 -14.21 8.91 16.39
C TYR A 593 -14.77 10.27 16.88
N SER A 594 -14.81 10.51 18.20
CA SER A 594 -15.36 11.76 18.77
C SER A 594 -14.45 12.95 18.54
N GLU A 595 -13.13 12.73 18.49
CA GLU A 595 -12.15 13.78 18.26
C GLU A 595 -11.82 13.91 16.78
N SER A 596 -11.44 15.12 16.36
CA SER A 596 -11.15 15.44 14.96
C SER A 596 -9.70 15.84 14.76
N ILE A 597 -9.15 15.59 13.57
CA ILE A 597 -7.88 16.15 13.13
C ILE A 597 -8.18 17.47 12.42
N ASN A 598 -7.59 18.56 12.90
CA ASN A 598 -7.79 19.87 12.31
C ASN A 598 -6.95 20.08 11.03
N PRO A 599 -7.49 20.83 10.06
CA PRO A 599 -6.73 21.23 8.89
C PRO A 599 -5.58 22.17 9.28
N LEU A 600 -4.51 22.16 8.48
CA LEU A 600 -3.42 23.10 8.64
C LEU A 600 -3.63 24.28 7.68
N SER A 601 -3.52 25.50 8.19
CA SER A 601 -3.50 26.69 7.34
C SER A 601 -2.30 26.67 6.42
N ALA A 602 -2.45 27.16 5.17
CA ALA A 602 -1.52 27.06 4.04
C ALA A 602 -0.03 27.01 4.44
N ILE A 603 0.56 25.82 4.33
CA ILE A 603 1.89 25.54 4.85
C ILE A 603 2.98 26.03 3.90
N LEU A 604 2.68 26.16 2.62
CA LEU A 604 3.74 26.34 1.64
C LEU A 604 3.34 27.29 0.51
N LYS A 605 3.70 28.55 0.63
CA LYS A 605 4.07 29.30 -0.58
C LYS A 605 5.40 28.71 -1.05
N PRO A 606 5.55 28.31 -2.34
CA PRO A 606 6.86 28.09 -2.88
C PRO A 606 7.69 29.34 -2.60
N LEU A 607 8.85 29.19 -1.98
CA LEU A 607 9.82 30.28 -1.80
C LEU A 607 10.30 30.76 -3.18
N SER A 608 9.46 31.55 -3.84
CA SER A 608 9.85 32.43 -4.92
C SER A 608 10.02 33.82 -4.29
N ASP A 609 11.15 34.04 -3.71
CA ASP A 609 11.85 35.34 -3.66
C ASP A 609 12.81 35.29 -2.48
N GLY A 610 14.11 35.39 -2.83
CA GLY A 610 15.20 35.32 -1.87
C GLY A 610 15.27 36.52 -0.91
N LYS A 611 14.39 36.57 0.08
CA LYS A 611 14.48 37.49 1.21
C LYS A 611 13.98 36.89 2.50
N THR A 612 14.88 36.87 3.51
CA THR A 612 14.71 36.52 4.91
C THR A 612 14.59 35.03 5.23
N ALA A 613 15.72 34.31 5.09
CA ALA A 613 16.01 33.17 5.93
C ALA A 613 16.33 33.67 7.33
N LEU A 614 15.33 33.76 8.22
CA LEU A 614 15.59 33.64 9.64
C LEU A 614 16.23 32.25 9.84
N GLU A 615 17.26 32.16 10.71
CA GLU A 615 18.04 30.96 11.01
C GLU A 615 17.19 29.83 11.65
N SER A 616 16.28 29.27 10.87
CA SER A 616 15.63 28.00 11.25
C SER A 616 16.64 26.85 11.13
N PRO A 617 16.61 25.85 12.02
CA PRO A 617 17.54 24.74 11.95
C PRO A 617 17.41 24.03 10.61
N GLN A 618 18.48 24.08 9.84
CA GLN A 618 18.54 23.48 8.50
C GLN A 618 18.51 21.95 8.62
N VAL A 619 17.46 21.30 8.13
CA VAL A 619 17.36 19.84 8.06
C VAL A 619 17.75 19.37 6.65
N LEU A 620 18.78 18.56 6.56
CA LEU A 620 19.25 17.96 5.32
C LEU A 620 18.54 16.61 5.07
N PRO A 621 18.33 16.22 3.80
CA PRO A 621 17.79 14.90 3.50
C PRO A 621 18.72 13.77 3.96
N PRO A 622 18.22 12.53 4.13
CA PRO A 622 19.04 11.37 4.41
C PRO A 622 20.09 11.12 3.34
N CYS A 623 21.15 10.40 3.68
CA CYS A 623 22.14 9.97 2.69
C CYS A 623 21.46 9.07 1.65
N THR A 624 21.63 9.36 0.37
CA THR A 624 21.29 8.43 -0.72
C THR A 624 22.37 7.32 -0.78
N SER A 625 22.38 6.42 0.19
CA SER A 625 23.02 5.15 -0.02
C SER A 625 22.17 4.40 -1.05
N ARG A 626 22.74 4.07 -2.23
CA ARG A 626 22.15 2.99 -3.02
C ARG A 626 21.92 1.84 -2.05
N PRO A 627 20.70 1.23 -1.99
CA PRO A 627 20.57 -0.01 -1.27
C PRO A 627 21.69 -0.91 -1.80
N PRO A 628 22.47 -1.56 -0.94
CA PRO A 628 23.43 -2.53 -1.40
C PRO A 628 22.63 -3.43 -2.33
N SER A 629 23.04 -3.49 -3.61
CA SER A 629 22.49 -4.46 -4.56
C SER A 629 22.40 -5.72 -3.74
N GLN A 630 21.20 -6.32 -3.61
CA GLN A 630 21.01 -7.51 -2.81
C GLN A 630 22.13 -8.48 -3.19
N HIS A 631 23.23 -8.42 -2.45
CA HIS A 631 24.18 -9.50 -2.39
C HIS A 631 23.32 -10.62 -1.84
N ARG A 632 22.94 -11.55 -2.72
CA ARG A 632 22.58 -12.89 -2.27
C ARG A 632 23.64 -13.24 -1.24
N GLU A 633 23.24 -13.28 0.02
CA GLU A 633 24.09 -13.86 1.06
C GLU A 633 24.58 -15.18 0.51
N PRO A 634 25.87 -15.47 0.58
CA PRO A 634 26.36 -16.78 0.26
C PRO A 634 25.73 -17.72 1.28
N THR A 635 24.65 -18.41 0.85
CA THR A 635 24.10 -19.54 1.61
C THR A 635 25.27 -20.40 2.02
N SER A 636 25.43 -20.52 3.35
CA SER A 636 26.31 -21.39 4.10
C SER A 636 26.76 -22.62 3.30
N THR A 637 28.08 -22.75 3.21
CA THR A 637 28.87 -24.00 3.09
C THR A 637 28.14 -25.17 2.44
N LYS A 638 28.25 -25.25 1.10
CA LYS A 638 28.24 -26.54 0.40
C LYS A 638 29.71 -26.99 0.19
N PRO A 639 30.01 -28.30 0.35
CA PRO A 639 31.33 -28.79 0.11
C PRO A 639 31.77 -28.58 -1.34
N GLU A 640 33.05 -28.35 -1.53
CA GLU A 640 33.70 -28.13 -2.80
C GLU A 640 33.33 -29.22 -3.80
N GLY A 641 32.52 -28.85 -4.80
CA GLY A 641 32.24 -29.62 -5.99
C GLY A 641 32.34 -28.66 -7.16
N GLU A 642 33.20 -28.96 -8.08
CA GLU A 642 33.60 -28.21 -9.27
C GLU A 642 32.45 -27.50 -9.98
N SER A 643 32.47 -26.15 -9.99
CA SER A 643 31.57 -25.35 -10.80
C SER A 643 32.08 -25.31 -12.25
N ASN A 644 31.47 -26.10 -13.12
CA ASN A 644 31.58 -25.97 -14.57
C ASN A 644 30.98 -24.64 -15.07
N LYS A 645 31.68 -23.53 -14.84
CA LYS A 645 31.43 -22.29 -15.60
C LYS A 645 32.15 -22.48 -16.95
N ARG A 646 31.39 -22.57 -18.05
CA ARG A 646 31.95 -22.51 -19.39
C ARG A 646 32.83 -21.27 -19.51
N PRO A 647 34.12 -21.39 -19.83
CA PRO A 647 35.02 -20.25 -19.97
C PRO A 647 34.54 -19.34 -21.10
N VAL A 648 34.46 -18.03 -20.82
CA VAL A 648 34.08 -17.03 -21.81
C VAL A 648 35.21 -16.92 -22.86
N SER A 649 34.89 -17.15 -24.12
CA SER A 649 35.81 -17.03 -25.26
C SER A 649 35.74 -15.59 -25.82
N CYS A 650 36.89 -14.99 -26.01
CA CYS A 650 37.00 -13.66 -26.61
C CYS A 650 36.56 -13.69 -28.08
N THR A 651 35.58 -12.86 -28.47
CA THR A 651 35.13 -12.80 -29.87
C THR A 651 36.15 -12.17 -30.82
N ARG A 652 37.23 -11.53 -30.28
CA ARG A 652 38.32 -10.91 -31.07
C ARG A 652 39.49 -11.86 -31.34
N CYS A 653 40.09 -12.45 -30.31
CA CYS A 653 41.26 -13.34 -30.44
C CYS A 653 40.89 -14.83 -30.27
N LYS A 654 39.65 -15.18 -29.91
CA LYS A 654 39.14 -16.54 -29.69
C LYS A 654 39.72 -17.27 -28.47
N GLU A 655 40.59 -16.67 -27.69
CA GLU A 655 41.12 -17.21 -26.45
C GLU A 655 40.13 -17.18 -25.31
N LEU A 656 40.31 -18.10 -24.36
CA LEU A 656 39.45 -18.25 -23.19
C LEU A 656 39.94 -17.34 -22.03
N GLY A 657 39.01 -16.84 -21.20
CA GLY A 657 39.36 -16.13 -19.98
C GLY A 657 39.19 -14.62 -20.01
N HIS A 658 38.87 -14.01 -21.16
CA HIS A 658 38.58 -12.57 -21.28
C HIS A 658 37.52 -12.32 -22.35
N ASN A 659 36.97 -11.10 -22.38
CA ASN A 659 35.99 -10.66 -23.37
C ASN A 659 36.62 -9.65 -24.37
N LYS A 660 35.85 -9.23 -25.40
CA LYS A 660 36.33 -8.32 -26.45
C LYS A 660 36.84 -6.97 -25.90
N SER A 661 36.26 -6.48 -24.80
CA SER A 661 36.60 -5.16 -24.21
C SER A 661 37.91 -5.22 -23.39
N THR A 662 38.35 -6.39 -22.96
CA THR A 662 39.58 -6.61 -22.18
C THR A 662 40.66 -7.34 -22.99
N CYS A 663 40.45 -7.50 -24.30
CA CYS A 663 41.40 -8.17 -25.19
C CYS A 663 42.63 -7.29 -25.50
N LYS A 664 43.81 -7.77 -25.19
CA LYS A 664 45.12 -7.11 -25.46
C LYS A 664 45.82 -7.61 -26.74
N ALA A 665 45.15 -8.42 -27.56
CA ALA A 665 45.76 -8.91 -28.80
C ALA A 665 45.78 -7.78 -29.83
N ASP A 666 46.96 -7.45 -30.33
CA ASP A 666 47.17 -6.62 -31.50
C ASP A 666 46.86 -7.42 -32.76
N LEU A 667 45.83 -7.00 -33.49
CA LEU A 667 45.43 -7.50 -34.82
C LEU A 667 45.34 -6.33 -35.78
#